data_6d82623cfcbf3a81903cf3644045495a
#
_entry.id   6d82623cfcbf3a81903cf3644045495a
#
_cell.length_a   1.000
_cell.length_b   1.000
_cell.length_c   1.000
_cell.angle_alpha   90.00
_cell.angle_beta   90.00
_cell.angle_gamma   90.00
#
_symmetry.space_group_name_H-M   'P 1'
#
loop_
_entity.id
_entity.type
_entity.pdbx_description
1 polymer ?
#
loop_
_entity_poly.entity_id
_entity_poly.type
_entity_poly.pdbx_seq_one_letter_code
_entity_poly.pdbx_strand_id
1 'polypeptide(L)'
;MSKLIRLAAIPALPVFLCATLPRTANADEAPDASIVVTALRTPVAQERVSSSVTVLDEDAIVEAQPIALSDILLRTPGISLSRNGGYGTVTSLRIRGADSGQTVMVLDGMRLSDPSSTAGGFGFANLFLDDAERIEILRGPQSILWGSDAIGGVVNVTTRKPEKPMEGSFAAEAGSHQTFSARAGAGGTSDTIDWRLAGSTFTTDGISARAGGTEDDGFRRSAARGTVTVRLAPQVSFDLRGYYSDARNDFDGFAGDTPSFGLTKEWSGYAGLNFALLDGRFTNRLAVMQSVTDRENYDPTRDVRPLNFDAHGRVRRFEYQGTYSLSDAIQLLFGAEREEQRMTTASPSNSTAAYAKTPHKVDTDSVYGQLRLTPLTGLTLDGGVRYDHQSRFGGNTVVSAGAAYTPNHGATILRASYSEGYKAPSLYQLFSAYGMADLGPEKAKGWEAGAEQSLGQILRVSATWFERDTDNLIDFAYCPTSGTLPDVCYIPGTTTTRFGYYANVDKSDARGLELAATARWKVLFAEGNYSWIEAEDRTPDSSTHGRQLARVPRHLANAEAGVDLPSGLRASVAARYSGRTFDSASGTARLDDYWLFDARAQWPVTDGVMLQGRVENLADKAYQTAGGYGALGRTFYLGVRSRF
;
A
#
# COMPACT_ATOMS: atom_id res chain seq x y z
N MET A 1 25.57 -39.37 -5.57
CA MET A 1 25.11 -40.37 -4.58
C MET A 1 24.04 -39.69 -3.74
N SER A 2 22.89 -40.28 -3.73
CA SER A 2 21.55 -39.91 -3.32
C SER A 2 21.43 -38.86 -2.20
N LYS A 3 20.76 -37.75 -2.49
CA LYS A 3 20.12 -36.91 -1.48
C LYS A 3 18.64 -37.28 -1.41
N LEU A 4 18.28 -37.91 -0.32
CA LEU A 4 16.90 -38.23 0.04
C LEU A 4 16.13 -36.91 0.26
N ILE A 5 15.05 -36.77 -0.49
CA ILE A 5 14.01 -35.78 -0.26
C ILE A 5 13.28 -36.18 1.02
N ARG A 6 13.42 -35.34 2.07
CA ARG A 6 12.56 -35.47 3.25
C ARG A 6 11.23 -34.79 2.94
N LEU A 7 10.19 -35.59 2.66
CA LEU A 7 8.81 -35.13 2.72
C LEU A 7 8.51 -34.78 4.19
N ALA A 8 8.24 -33.52 4.46
CA ALA A 8 7.66 -33.11 5.73
C ALA A 8 6.20 -33.58 5.78
N ALA A 9 5.87 -34.34 6.80
CA ALA A 9 4.53 -34.83 7.06
C ALA A 9 3.60 -33.67 7.37
N ILE A 10 2.59 -33.46 6.53
CA ILE A 10 1.47 -32.56 6.75
C ILE A 10 0.57 -33.18 7.84
N PRO A 11 0.30 -32.50 8.98
CA PRO A 11 -0.69 -33.01 9.93
C PRO A 11 -2.08 -32.97 9.29
N ALA A 12 -2.75 -34.10 9.25
CA ALA A 12 -4.11 -34.23 8.75
C ALA A 12 -5.08 -33.38 9.58
N LEU A 13 -5.70 -32.41 8.94
CA LEU A 13 -6.86 -31.71 9.48
C LEU A 13 -8.06 -32.67 9.51
N PRO A 14 -8.86 -32.70 10.60
CA PRO A 14 -10.07 -33.51 10.64
C PRO A 14 -11.10 -32.94 9.66
N VAL A 15 -11.52 -33.79 8.72
CA VAL A 15 -12.66 -33.52 7.84
C VAL A 15 -13.94 -33.61 8.67
N PHE A 16 -14.56 -32.50 8.94
CA PHE A 16 -15.92 -32.45 9.51
C PHE A 16 -16.93 -32.89 8.43
N LEU A 17 -17.52 -34.04 8.64
CA LEU A 17 -18.61 -34.56 7.84
C LEU A 17 -19.87 -33.71 8.10
N CYS A 18 -20.23 -32.83 7.19
CA CYS A 18 -21.49 -32.06 7.26
C CYS A 18 -22.66 -32.97 6.87
N ALA A 19 -23.53 -33.24 7.84
CA ALA A 19 -24.81 -33.86 7.61
C ALA A 19 -25.72 -32.94 6.76
N THR A 20 -26.25 -33.49 5.67
CA THR A 20 -27.19 -32.82 4.78
C THR A 20 -28.57 -32.68 5.42
N LEU A 21 -28.95 -31.44 5.76
CA LEU A 21 -30.34 -31.08 6.04
C LEU A 21 -31.05 -30.71 4.73
N PRO A 22 -32.33 -31.09 4.54
CA PRO A 22 -33.05 -30.79 3.31
C PRO A 22 -33.34 -29.28 3.21
N ARG A 23 -32.99 -28.73 2.06
CA ARG A 23 -33.14 -27.32 1.72
C ARG A 23 -34.53 -27.06 1.14
N THR A 24 -35.34 -26.28 1.81
CA THR A 24 -36.54 -25.67 1.19
C THR A 24 -36.05 -24.57 0.26
N ALA A 25 -36.33 -24.72 -1.03
CA ALA A 25 -36.12 -23.70 -2.04
C ALA A 25 -37.07 -22.52 -1.75
N ASN A 26 -36.55 -21.36 -1.53
CA ASN A 26 -37.27 -20.10 -1.65
C ASN A 26 -36.59 -19.18 -2.66
N ALA A 27 -37.45 -18.49 -3.38
CA ALA A 27 -37.31 -17.77 -4.60
C ALA A 27 -36.21 -16.70 -4.67
N ASP A 28 -35.68 -16.56 -5.88
CA ASP A 28 -35.15 -15.35 -6.56
C ASP A 28 -34.93 -14.10 -5.69
N GLU A 29 -33.75 -14.00 -5.06
CA GLU A 29 -33.06 -12.72 -4.90
C GLU A 29 -31.98 -12.62 -5.96
N ALA A 30 -31.99 -11.50 -6.69
CA ALA A 30 -30.95 -11.18 -7.66
C ALA A 30 -29.56 -11.36 -7.02
N PRO A 31 -28.57 -11.91 -7.73
CA PRO A 31 -27.25 -12.07 -7.18
C PRO A 31 -26.72 -10.69 -6.77
N ASP A 32 -26.32 -10.57 -5.50
CA ASP A 32 -25.56 -9.44 -4.96
C ASP A 32 -24.50 -9.06 -5.99
N ALA A 33 -24.48 -7.79 -6.43
CA ALA A 33 -23.57 -7.36 -7.48
C ALA A 33 -22.14 -7.74 -7.07
N SER A 34 -21.51 -8.68 -7.79
CA SER A 34 -20.20 -9.21 -7.42
C SER A 34 -19.19 -8.08 -7.34
N ILE A 35 -18.47 -7.98 -6.23
CA ILE A 35 -17.42 -6.98 -6.04
C ILE A 35 -16.37 -7.18 -7.14
N VAL A 36 -16.12 -6.15 -7.95
CA VAL A 36 -15.19 -6.21 -9.07
C VAL A 36 -13.83 -5.67 -8.65
N VAL A 37 -12.77 -6.45 -8.82
CA VAL A 37 -11.38 -6.06 -8.53
C VAL A 37 -10.73 -5.50 -9.80
N THR A 38 -10.19 -4.31 -9.73
CA THR A 38 -9.53 -3.60 -10.85
C THR A 38 -8.01 -3.55 -10.72
N ALA A 39 -7.46 -3.85 -9.54
CA ALA A 39 -6.02 -3.92 -9.29
C ALA A 39 -5.30 -5.00 -10.14
N LEU A 40 -6.04 -5.88 -10.83
CA LEU A 40 -5.54 -6.82 -11.83
C LEU A 40 -5.48 -6.24 -13.26
N ARG A 41 -5.56 -4.90 -13.41
CA ARG A 41 -5.58 -4.16 -14.68
C ARG A 41 -6.76 -4.48 -15.62
N THR A 42 -7.60 -5.43 -15.25
CA THR A 42 -8.89 -5.76 -15.89
C THR A 42 -9.93 -5.99 -14.80
N PRO A 43 -11.19 -5.62 -15.03
CA PRO A 43 -12.26 -5.91 -14.08
C PRO A 43 -12.43 -7.42 -13.90
N VAL A 44 -12.35 -7.91 -12.67
CA VAL A 44 -12.52 -9.33 -12.31
C VAL A 44 -13.39 -9.43 -11.07
N ALA A 45 -14.38 -10.30 -11.08
CA ALA A 45 -15.17 -10.57 -9.88
C ALA A 45 -14.29 -11.12 -8.75
N GLN A 46 -14.44 -10.63 -7.53
CA GLN A 46 -13.57 -10.96 -6.38
C GLN A 46 -13.46 -12.45 -6.13
N GLU A 47 -14.53 -13.19 -6.33
CA GLU A 47 -14.56 -14.66 -6.17
C GLU A 47 -13.72 -15.41 -7.22
N ARG A 48 -13.35 -14.74 -8.33
CA ARG A 48 -12.50 -15.30 -9.39
C ARG A 48 -11.03 -14.92 -9.28
N VAL A 49 -10.67 -14.14 -8.28
CA VAL A 49 -9.27 -13.74 -8.04
C VAL A 49 -8.55 -14.84 -7.29
N SER A 50 -7.45 -15.34 -7.84
CA SER A 50 -6.65 -16.44 -7.26
C SER A 50 -5.78 -16.01 -6.08
N SER A 51 -5.42 -14.71 -6.01
CA SER A 51 -4.64 -14.14 -4.91
C SER A 51 -5.53 -13.58 -3.80
N SER A 52 -4.95 -13.43 -2.60
CA SER A 52 -5.61 -12.75 -1.48
C SER A 52 -5.86 -11.28 -1.80
N VAL A 53 -7.11 -10.88 -1.77
CA VAL A 53 -7.55 -9.50 -2.00
C VAL A 53 -8.46 -9.03 -0.89
N THR A 54 -8.25 -7.79 -0.46
CA THR A 54 -9.19 -7.05 0.40
C THR A 54 -9.71 -5.87 -0.40
N VAL A 55 -11.01 -5.69 -0.40
CA VAL A 55 -11.68 -4.54 -1.02
C VAL A 55 -12.38 -3.76 0.08
N LEU A 56 -12.05 -2.49 0.20
CA LEU A 56 -12.71 -1.53 1.07
C LEU A 56 -13.48 -0.58 0.14
N ASP A 57 -14.77 -0.65 0.17
CA ASP A 57 -15.67 0.24 -0.55
C ASP A 57 -15.83 1.58 0.17
N GLU A 58 -16.63 2.46 -0.40
CA GLU A 58 -16.85 3.77 0.16
C GLU A 58 -17.48 3.72 1.55
N ASP A 59 -18.42 2.81 1.79
CA ASP A 59 -19.06 2.67 3.09
C ASP A 59 -18.04 2.26 4.15
N ALA A 60 -17.20 1.27 3.88
CA ALA A 60 -16.11 0.86 4.76
C ALA A 60 -15.10 2.00 5.04
N ILE A 61 -14.79 2.83 4.04
CA ILE A 61 -13.92 4.00 4.19
C ILE A 61 -14.58 5.05 5.09
N VAL A 62 -15.88 5.32 4.88
CA VAL A 62 -16.64 6.29 5.66
C VAL A 62 -16.80 5.83 7.11
N GLU A 63 -17.15 4.57 7.31
CA GLU A 63 -17.34 3.95 8.63
C GLU A 63 -16.04 3.94 9.44
N ALA A 64 -14.91 3.69 8.78
CA ALA A 64 -13.60 3.70 9.40
C ALA A 64 -13.13 5.08 9.87
N GLN A 65 -13.65 6.17 9.28
CA GLN A 65 -13.27 7.57 9.55
C GLN A 65 -11.76 7.81 9.60
N PRO A 66 -10.95 7.31 8.64
CA PRO A 66 -9.50 7.46 8.68
C PRO A 66 -9.06 8.88 8.30
N ILE A 67 -7.92 9.31 8.82
CA ILE A 67 -7.25 10.55 8.40
C ILE A 67 -6.40 10.27 7.17
N ALA A 68 -5.43 9.38 7.30
CA ALA A 68 -4.51 9.01 6.22
C ALA A 68 -4.85 7.63 5.63
N LEU A 69 -4.40 7.37 4.41
CA LEU A 69 -4.51 6.03 3.80
C LEU A 69 -3.89 4.94 4.70
N SER A 70 -2.75 5.23 5.31
CA SER A 70 -2.07 4.30 6.21
C SER A 70 -2.95 3.81 7.38
N ASP A 71 -3.86 4.64 7.89
CA ASP A 71 -4.68 4.31 9.05
C ASP A 71 -5.75 3.24 8.71
N ILE A 72 -6.34 3.32 7.51
CA ILE A 72 -7.32 2.31 7.08
C ILE A 72 -6.63 1.03 6.63
N LEU A 73 -5.43 1.11 6.02
CA LEU A 73 -4.67 -0.07 5.61
C LEU A 73 -4.30 -0.96 6.80
N LEU A 74 -4.06 -0.39 7.99
CA LEU A 74 -3.80 -1.13 9.22
C LEU A 74 -4.94 -2.05 9.67
N ARG A 75 -6.16 -1.86 9.16
CA ARG A 75 -7.31 -2.73 9.43
C ARG A 75 -7.34 -3.98 8.56
N THR A 76 -6.42 -4.07 7.58
CA THR A 76 -6.31 -5.21 6.66
C THR A 76 -5.41 -6.29 7.25
N PRO A 77 -5.75 -7.59 7.12
CA PRO A 77 -4.87 -8.67 7.54
C PRO A 77 -3.47 -8.55 6.93
N GLY A 78 -2.44 -8.90 7.69
CA GLY A 78 -1.06 -8.98 7.21
C GLY A 78 -0.36 -7.64 7.06
N ILE A 79 -0.97 -6.53 7.47
CA ILE A 79 -0.38 -5.19 7.34
C ILE A 79 0.10 -4.66 8.69
N SER A 80 1.35 -4.24 8.74
CA SER A 80 1.94 -3.48 9.85
C SER A 80 2.48 -2.14 9.37
N LEU A 81 2.62 -1.20 10.31
CA LEU A 81 3.11 0.14 10.04
C LEU A 81 4.13 0.56 11.10
N SER A 82 5.17 1.26 10.67
CA SER A 82 6.03 2.04 11.56
C SER A 82 6.02 3.50 11.11
N ARG A 83 5.90 4.42 12.09
CA ARG A 83 5.88 5.88 11.86
C ARG A 83 6.85 6.53 12.85
N ASN A 84 7.64 7.47 12.35
CA ASN A 84 8.65 8.18 13.13
C ASN A 84 8.07 9.47 13.73
N GLY A 85 6.99 9.37 14.53
CA GLY A 85 6.32 10.52 15.14
C GLY A 85 4.86 10.69 14.69
N GLY A 86 4.41 11.94 14.54
CA GLY A 86 3.06 12.31 14.10
C GLY A 86 2.80 12.11 12.61
N TYR A 87 1.70 12.68 12.12
CA TYR A 87 1.39 12.68 10.68
C TYR A 87 2.47 13.41 9.87
N GLY A 88 2.68 12.98 8.63
CA GLY A 88 3.67 13.57 7.71
C GLY A 88 5.10 13.08 7.90
N THR A 89 5.42 12.42 9.02
CA THR A 89 6.75 11.86 9.26
C THR A 89 6.94 10.55 8.49
N VAL A 90 8.19 10.07 8.41
CA VAL A 90 8.53 8.83 7.70
C VAL A 90 7.60 7.70 8.15
N THR A 91 6.83 7.19 7.22
CA THR A 91 5.82 6.14 7.43
C THR A 91 6.12 4.96 6.52
N SER A 92 6.44 3.81 7.11
CA SER A 92 6.70 2.56 6.39
C SER A 92 5.56 1.58 6.60
N LEU A 93 4.93 1.18 5.51
CA LEU A 93 3.88 0.15 5.48
C LEU A 93 4.50 -1.18 5.06
N ARG A 94 4.21 -2.25 5.78
CA ARG A 94 4.69 -3.60 5.46
C ARG A 94 3.54 -4.54 5.23
N ILE A 95 3.56 -5.25 4.11
CA ILE A 95 2.58 -6.29 3.77
C ILE A 95 3.24 -7.65 3.93
N ARG A 96 2.76 -8.48 4.90
CA ARG A 96 3.32 -9.80 5.20
C ARG A 96 4.84 -9.76 5.43
N GLY A 97 5.31 -8.71 6.13
CA GLY A 97 6.73 -8.49 6.39
C GLY A 97 7.55 -7.94 5.22
N ALA A 98 6.99 -7.75 4.03
CA ALA A 98 7.65 -7.06 2.93
C ALA A 98 7.77 -5.57 3.22
N ASP A 99 8.90 -4.96 2.89
CA ASP A 99 9.14 -3.55 3.18
C ASP A 99 8.28 -2.62 2.30
N SER A 100 8.19 -1.38 2.73
CA SER A 100 7.45 -0.30 2.07
C SER A 100 7.82 -0.14 0.59
N GLY A 101 9.11 -0.21 0.27
CA GLY A 101 9.61 -0.16 -1.11
C GLY A 101 9.28 -1.38 -1.96
N GLN A 102 8.68 -2.42 -1.37
CA GLN A 102 8.23 -3.64 -2.05
C GLN A 102 6.70 -3.64 -2.27
N THR A 103 6.04 -2.50 -2.08
CA THR A 103 4.59 -2.33 -2.26
C THR A 103 4.32 -1.26 -3.32
N VAL A 104 3.57 -1.63 -4.35
CA VAL A 104 3.16 -0.71 -5.40
C VAL A 104 1.92 0.06 -4.96
N MET A 105 1.97 1.39 -5.08
CA MET A 105 0.83 2.28 -4.87
C MET A 105 0.26 2.73 -6.21
N VAL A 106 -1.04 2.57 -6.37
CA VAL A 106 -1.79 2.99 -7.57
C VAL A 106 -2.92 3.93 -7.18
N LEU A 107 -3.02 5.06 -7.83
CA LEU A 107 -4.11 6.03 -7.68
C LEU A 107 -4.77 6.25 -9.04
N ASP A 108 -6.02 5.86 -9.19
CA ASP A 108 -6.77 5.95 -10.46
C ASP A 108 -6.01 5.36 -11.67
N GLY A 109 -5.29 4.25 -11.45
CA GLY A 109 -4.48 3.60 -12.48
C GLY A 109 -3.11 4.26 -12.70
N MET A 110 -2.78 5.36 -12.02
CA MET A 110 -1.45 5.94 -12.00
C MET A 110 -0.59 5.24 -10.95
N ARG A 111 0.48 4.57 -11.34
CA ARG A 111 1.48 4.03 -10.40
C ARG A 111 2.31 5.17 -9.83
N LEU A 112 2.15 5.43 -8.53
CA LEU A 112 2.93 6.44 -7.82
C LEU A 112 4.26 5.83 -7.36
N SER A 113 5.37 6.50 -7.61
CA SER A 113 6.70 6.08 -7.17
C SER A 113 7.67 7.25 -7.17
N ASP A 114 8.64 7.21 -6.26
CA ASP A 114 9.71 8.21 -6.15
C ASP A 114 11.08 7.52 -6.21
N PRO A 115 11.82 7.63 -7.31
CA PRO A 115 13.14 7.02 -7.45
C PRO A 115 14.20 7.65 -6.55
N SER A 116 13.90 8.80 -5.93
CA SER A 116 14.76 9.48 -4.96
C SER A 116 14.45 9.11 -3.51
N SER A 117 13.45 8.26 -3.26
CA SER A 117 13.16 7.77 -1.89
C SER A 117 14.16 6.71 -1.45
N THR A 118 14.36 6.61 -0.14
CA THR A 118 15.32 5.67 0.47
C THR A 118 15.04 4.21 0.12
N ALA A 119 13.76 3.84 0.00
CA ALA A 119 13.35 2.48 -0.36
C ALA A 119 12.95 2.35 -1.84
N GLY A 120 12.90 3.45 -2.61
CA GLY A 120 12.54 3.47 -4.04
C GLY A 120 11.06 3.37 -4.34
N GLY A 121 10.22 3.08 -3.35
CA GLY A 121 8.78 2.98 -3.48
C GLY A 121 8.06 4.32 -3.23
N PHE A 122 6.75 4.25 -3.09
CA PHE A 122 5.93 5.39 -2.72
C PHE A 122 6.00 5.67 -1.20
N GLY A 123 6.09 6.95 -0.84
CA GLY A 123 6.06 7.38 0.56
C GLY A 123 4.62 7.49 1.09
N PHE A 124 4.22 6.57 1.99
CA PHE A 124 2.86 6.55 2.54
C PHE A 124 2.54 7.69 3.52
N ALA A 125 3.52 8.54 3.87
CA ALA A 125 3.34 9.65 4.80
C ALA A 125 2.35 10.72 4.30
N ASN A 126 2.34 10.99 2.99
CA ASN A 126 1.67 12.15 2.40
C ASN A 126 0.37 11.77 1.66
N LEU A 127 -0.03 10.50 1.60
CA LEU A 127 -1.25 10.11 0.91
C LEU A 127 -2.44 10.02 1.87
N PHE A 128 -3.39 10.89 1.65
CA PHE A 128 -4.67 10.98 2.36
C PHE A 128 -5.80 10.49 1.46
N LEU A 129 -6.95 10.19 2.06
CA LEU A 129 -8.06 9.55 1.34
C LEU A 129 -8.92 10.53 0.53
N ASP A 130 -8.60 11.79 0.53
CA ASP A 130 -9.22 12.95 -0.13
C ASP A 130 -10.66 12.73 -0.67
N ASP A 131 -10.84 11.89 -1.70
CA ASP A 131 -12.12 11.53 -2.35
C ASP A 131 -12.13 10.05 -2.77
N ALA A 132 -11.41 9.20 -2.04
CA ALA A 132 -11.36 7.77 -2.34
C ALA A 132 -12.77 7.16 -2.22
N GLU A 133 -13.13 6.37 -3.21
CA GLU A 133 -14.35 5.57 -3.26
C GLU A 133 -14.06 4.11 -2.95
N ARG A 134 -12.85 3.66 -3.31
CA ARG A 134 -12.49 2.26 -3.20
C ARG A 134 -11.00 2.07 -2.98
N ILE A 135 -10.65 1.13 -2.13
CA ILE A 135 -9.27 0.69 -1.92
C ILE A 135 -9.22 -0.82 -2.12
N GLU A 136 -8.36 -1.27 -3.00
CA GLU A 136 -8.10 -2.69 -3.24
C GLU A 136 -6.68 -3.01 -2.82
N ILE A 137 -6.51 -4.06 -2.03
CA ILE A 137 -5.22 -4.49 -1.52
C ILE A 137 -4.97 -5.92 -1.95
N LEU A 138 -4.11 -6.11 -2.93
CA LEU A 138 -3.59 -7.42 -3.34
C LEU A 138 -2.35 -7.74 -2.52
N ARG A 139 -2.32 -8.88 -1.86
CA ARG A 139 -1.19 -9.31 -1.03
C ARG A 139 -0.38 -10.40 -1.76
N GLY A 140 0.93 -10.41 -1.51
CA GLY A 140 1.88 -11.28 -2.19
C GLY A 140 2.38 -10.72 -3.52
N PRO A 141 3.32 -11.40 -4.20
CA PRO A 141 3.96 -10.89 -5.40
C PRO A 141 2.98 -10.67 -6.56
N GLN A 142 3.01 -9.46 -7.17
CA GLN A 142 2.15 -9.04 -8.27
C GLN A 142 2.95 -8.49 -9.46
N SER A 143 4.22 -8.92 -9.59
CA SER A 143 5.15 -8.33 -10.57
C SER A 143 4.79 -8.60 -12.02
N ILE A 144 3.96 -9.60 -12.34
CA ILE A 144 3.49 -9.84 -13.71
C ILE A 144 2.82 -8.60 -14.29
N LEU A 145 1.88 -8.01 -13.55
CA LEU A 145 1.10 -6.87 -14.03
C LEU A 145 1.72 -5.52 -13.65
N TRP A 146 2.41 -5.45 -12.51
CA TRP A 146 2.87 -4.18 -11.95
C TRP A 146 4.39 -3.97 -12.04
N GLY A 147 5.14 -4.99 -12.47
CA GLY A 147 6.59 -4.91 -12.66
C GLY A 147 7.38 -4.88 -11.35
N SER A 148 8.50 -4.20 -11.36
CA SER A 148 9.35 -3.97 -10.19
C SER A 148 8.56 -3.42 -9.00
N ASP A 149 8.99 -3.72 -7.77
CA ASP A 149 8.47 -3.24 -6.48
C ASP A 149 7.18 -3.91 -6.00
N ALA A 150 6.55 -4.80 -6.78
CA ALA A 150 5.32 -5.50 -6.38
C ALA A 150 5.61 -6.87 -5.72
N ILE A 151 6.56 -6.95 -4.79
CA ILE A 151 6.91 -8.17 -4.02
C ILE A 151 5.93 -8.38 -2.87
N GLY A 152 5.65 -7.32 -2.11
CA GLY A 152 4.73 -7.36 -0.96
C GLY A 152 3.28 -7.34 -1.37
N GLY A 153 2.96 -6.56 -2.40
CA GLY A 153 1.60 -6.41 -2.89
C GLY A 153 1.36 -5.12 -3.66
N VAL A 154 0.08 -4.86 -3.89
CA VAL A 154 -0.41 -3.65 -4.56
C VAL A 154 -1.53 -3.04 -3.74
N VAL A 155 -1.46 -1.73 -3.51
CA VAL A 155 -2.55 -0.92 -2.97
C VAL A 155 -3.08 -0.05 -4.10
N ASN A 156 -4.31 -0.29 -4.52
CA ASN A 156 -4.98 0.45 -5.58
C ASN A 156 -6.12 1.29 -4.99
N VAL A 157 -6.01 2.59 -5.10
CA VAL A 157 -7.04 3.56 -4.70
C VAL A 157 -7.74 4.08 -5.94
N THR A 158 -9.04 3.88 -5.98
CA THR A 158 -9.91 4.46 -7.00
C THR A 158 -10.72 5.58 -6.37
N THR A 159 -10.78 6.69 -7.07
CA THR A 159 -11.53 7.85 -6.62
C THR A 159 -12.93 7.86 -7.22
N ARG A 160 -13.80 8.64 -6.59
CA ARG A 160 -15.20 8.72 -6.96
C ARG A 160 -15.38 9.05 -8.45
N LYS A 161 -16.28 8.31 -9.08
CA LYS A 161 -16.79 8.62 -10.42
C LYS A 161 -18.14 9.33 -10.30
N PRO A 162 -18.40 10.34 -11.13
CA PRO A 162 -19.70 11.01 -11.12
C PRO A 162 -20.79 10.08 -11.67
N GLU A 163 -21.95 10.09 -10.99
CA GLU A 163 -23.14 9.33 -11.38
C GLU A 163 -24.28 10.22 -11.86
N LYS A 164 -24.21 11.51 -11.54
CA LYS A 164 -25.22 12.52 -11.89
C LYS A 164 -24.64 13.54 -12.86
N PRO A 165 -25.50 14.27 -13.61
CA PRO A 165 -25.03 15.36 -14.46
C PRO A 165 -24.23 16.43 -13.71
N MET A 166 -24.52 16.63 -12.42
CA MET A 166 -23.79 17.47 -11.50
C MET A 166 -23.94 16.92 -10.08
N GLU A 167 -22.83 16.78 -9.37
CA GLU A 167 -22.82 16.35 -7.98
C GLU A 167 -21.68 17.01 -7.23
N GLY A 168 -21.85 17.16 -5.92
CA GLY A 168 -20.86 17.74 -5.06
C GLY A 168 -20.67 16.94 -3.77
N SER A 169 -19.51 17.10 -3.16
CA SER A 169 -19.20 16.53 -1.85
C SER A 169 -18.37 17.52 -1.03
N PHE A 170 -18.60 17.53 0.26
CA PHE A 170 -17.84 18.30 1.22
C PHE A 170 -17.68 17.49 2.49
N ALA A 171 -16.52 17.60 3.14
CA ALA A 171 -16.33 17.10 4.49
C ALA A 171 -15.34 18.01 5.22
N ALA A 172 -15.58 18.27 6.50
CA ALA A 172 -14.66 18.97 7.38
C ALA A 172 -14.64 18.29 8.75
N GLU A 173 -13.48 18.30 9.37
CA GLU A 173 -13.24 17.70 10.67
C GLU A 173 -12.24 18.55 11.45
N ALA A 174 -12.48 18.65 12.78
CA ALA A 174 -11.57 19.29 13.72
C ALA A 174 -11.33 18.36 14.92
N GLY A 175 -10.16 18.45 15.55
CA GLY A 175 -9.82 17.55 16.66
C GLY A 175 -8.63 18.01 17.48
N SER A 176 -8.14 17.08 18.30
CA SER A 176 -6.99 17.26 19.19
C SER A 176 -5.76 17.75 18.43
N HIS A 177 -4.81 18.36 19.13
CA HIS A 177 -3.58 18.93 18.58
C HIS A 177 -3.84 19.97 17.47
N GLN A 178 -4.90 20.79 17.64
CA GLN A 178 -5.35 21.77 16.65
C GLN A 178 -5.53 21.17 15.24
N THR A 179 -5.86 19.88 15.17
CA THR A 179 -6.07 19.19 13.90
C THR A 179 -7.30 19.76 13.19
N PHE A 180 -7.12 20.10 11.92
CA PHE A 180 -8.19 20.49 11.01
C PHE A 180 -7.99 19.81 9.65
N SER A 181 -9.07 19.25 9.13
CA SER A 181 -9.13 18.62 7.81
C SER A 181 -10.36 19.13 7.06
N ALA A 182 -10.19 19.47 5.80
CA ALA A 182 -11.31 19.79 4.92
C ALA A 182 -11.07 19.19 3.54
N ARG A 183 -12.14 18.71 2.92
CA ARG A 183 -12.12 18.20 1.55
C ARG A 183 -13.41 18.57 0.82
N ALA A 184 -13.29 18.90 -0.44
CA ALA A 184 -14.41 19.23 -1.31
C ALA A 184 -14.18 18.64 -2.69
N GLY A 185 -15.26 18.23 -3.34
CA GLY A 185 -15.22 17.72 -4.70
C GLY A 185 -16.48 18.06 -5.47
N ALA A 186 -16.33 18.23 -6.77
CA ALA A 186 -17.43 18.40 -7.71
C ALA A 186 -17.19 17.55 -8.94
N GLY A 187 -18.25 17.05 -9.55
CA GLY A 187 -18.19 16.20 -10.74
C GLY A 187 -19.49 16.19 -11.51
N GLY A 188 -19.44 15.62 -12.69
CA GLY A 188 -20.62 15.44 -13.52
C GLY A 188 -20.38 14.45 -14.64
N THR A 189 -21.46 13.82 -15.07
CA THR A 189 -21.47 12.89 -16.20
C THR A 189 -22.49 13.32 -17.24
N SER A 190 -22.16 13.09 -18.48
CA SER A 190 -23.03 13.24 -19.64
C SER A 190 -22.76 12.13 -20.65
N ASP A 191 -23.45 12.09 -21.76
CA ASP A 191 -23.19 11.10 -22.82
C ASP A 191 -21.76 11.18 -23.38
N THR A 192 -21.11 12.34 -23.28
CA THR A 192 -19.82 12.61 -23.93
C THR A 192 -18.67 12.72 -22.96
N ILE A 193 -18.92 13.22 -21.73
CA ILE A 193 -17.85 13.54 -20.80
C ILE A 193 -18.22 13.17 -19.35
N ASP A 194 -17.29 12.52 -18.67
CA ASP A 194 -17.27 12.42 -17.21
C ASP A 194 -16.11 13.27 -16.69
N TRP A 195 -16.35 14.03 -15.64
CA TRP A 195 -15.31 14.82 -15.02
C TRP A 195 -15.47 14.86 -13.50
N ARG A 196 -14.36 14.88 -12.79
CA ARG A 196 -14.32 15.05 -11.33
C ARG A 196 -13.13 15.89 -10.96
N LEU A 197 -13.33 16.87 -10.08
CA LEU A 197 -12.30 17.67 -9.44
C LEU A 197 -12.48 17.57 -7.93
N ALA A 198 -11.39 17.40 -7.18
CA ALA A 198 -11.42 17.40 -5.73
C ALA A 198 -10.16 18.05 -5.17
N GLY A 199 -10.31 18.68 -4.01
CA GLY A 199 -9.22 19.29 -3.26
C GLY A 199 -9.37 19.01 -1.77
N SER A 200 -8.24 18.98 -1.07
CA SER A 200 -8.19 18.75 0.37
C SER A 200 -7.10 19.58 1.03
N THR A 201 -7.30 19.85 2.30
CA THR A 201 -6.28 20.39 3.18
C THR A 201 -6.30 19.66 4.52
N PHE A 202 -5.15 19.52 5.12
CA PHE A 202 -4.95 18.95 6.45
C PHE A 202 -3.89 19.75 7.19
N THR A 203 -4.12 20.05 8.45
CA THR A 203 -3.14 20.67 9.34
C THR A 203 -3.29 20.12 10.75
N THR A 204 -2.18 20.00 11.46
CA THR A 204 -2.13 19.62 12.88
C THR A 204 -0.85 20.20 13.48
N ASP A 205 -0.88 20.58 14.74
CA ASP A 205 0.34 20.92 15.49
C ASP A 205 1.11 19.63 15.85
N GLY A 206 0.42 18.46 15.85
CA GLY A 206 1.05 17.17 16.06
C GLY A 206 1.48 16.93 17.50
N ILE A 207 2.54 16.15 17.62
CA ILE A 207 3.27 15.84 18.87
C ILE A 207 4.75 15.85 18.53
N SER A 208 5.63 15.98 19.52
CA SER A 208 7.06 15.78 19.25
C SER A 208 7.29 14.44 18.55
N ALA A 209 8.01 14.46 17.44
CA ALA A 209 8.39 13.25 16.72
C ALA A 209 9.25 12.35 17.62
N ARG A 210 9.99 12.95 18.55
CA ARG A 210 10.81 12.23 19.51
C ARG A 210 10.01 11.81 20.73
N ALA A 211 10.14 10.56 21.17
CA ALA A 211 9.51 10.09 22.38
C ALA A 211 10.09 10.82 23.61
N GLY A 212 9.23 11.56 24.33
CA GLY A 212 9.61 12.39 25.46
C GLY A 212 10.21 13.75 25.08
N GLY A 213 10.13 14.15 23.81
CA GLY A 213 10.38 15.51 23.37
C GLY A 213 9.32 16.48 23.88
N THR A 214 9.59 17.77 23.78
CA THR A 214 8.77 18.84 24.37
C THR A 214 8.22 19.84 23.34
N GLU A 215 8.76 19.87 22.13
CA GLU A 215 8.21 20.66 21.03
C GLU A 215 7.17 19.84 20.24
N ASP A 216 6.25 20.53 19.60
CA ASP A 216 5.27 19.89 18.72
C ASP A 216 5.79 19.91 17.27
N ASP A 217 5.86 18.74 16.64
CA ASP A 217 6.20 18.57 15.24
C ASP A 217 4.93 18.58 14.39
N GLY A 218 4.66 19.72 13.82
CA GLY A 218 3.46 19.98 13.04
C GLY A 218 3.50 19.35 11.65
N PHE A 219 2.30 19.16 11.08
CA PHE A 219 2.16 18.75 9.69
C PHE A 219 1.05 19.53 9.00
N ARG A 220 1.33 20.00 7.78
CA ARG A 220 0.33 20.59 6.90
C ARG A 220 0.47 20.05 5.49
N ARG A 221 -0.67 19.83 4.85
CA ARG A 221 -0.74 19.34 3.48
C ARG A 221 -1.93 19.97 2.75
N SER A 222 -1.73 20.31 1.49
CA SER A 222 -2.81 20.63 0.55
C SER A 222 -2.66 19.76 -0.69
N ALA A 223 -3.77 19.26 -1.22
CA ALA A 223 -3.76 18.46 -2.42
C ALA A 223 -4.94 18.79 -3.33
N ALA A 224 -4.72 18.57 -4.61
CA ALA A 224 -5.75 18.68 -5.65
C ALA A 224 -5.62 17.51 -6.63
N ARG A 225 -6.76 17.08 -7.18
CA ARG A 225 -6.79 16.07 -8.20
C ARG A 225 -7.94 16.30 -9.16
N GLY A 226 -7.81 15.72 -10.35
CA GLY A 226 -8.86 15.75 -11.35
C GLY A 226 -8.81 14.54 -12.25
N THR A 227 -9.97 14.10 -12.69
CA THR A 227 -10.16 13.08 -13.72
C THR A 227 -11.12 13.58 -14.76
N VAL A 228 -10.83 13.32 -16.03
CA VAL A 228 -11.71 13.62 -17.15
C VAL A 228 -11.66 12.42 -18.10
N THR A 229 -12.83 11.90 -18.46
CA THR A 229 -12.99 10.90 -19.52
C THR A 229 -13.87 11.48 -20.60
N VAL A 230 -13.37 11.57 -21.83
CA VAL A 230 -14.10 12.03 -23.01
C VAL A 230 -14.41 10.83 -23.90
N ARG A 231 -15.68 10.57 -24.17
CA ARG A 231 -16.14 9.55 -25.11
C ARG A 231 -16.15 10.16 -26.52
N LEU A 232 -15.16 9.81 -27.33
CA LEU A 232 -14.98 10.31 -28.70
C LEU A 232 -15.89 9.57 -29.69
N ALA A 233 -16.16 8.30 -29.42
CA ALA A 233 -17.06 7.43 -30.13
C ALA A 233 -17.52 6.29 -29.20
N PRO A 234 -18.53 5.49 -29.55
CA PRO A 234 -19.03 4.40 -28.70
C PRO A 234 -17.94 3.42 -28.24
N GLN A 235 -16.88 3.29 -29.01
CA GLN A 235 -15.76 2.35 -28.72
C GLN A 235 -14.44 3.06 -28.48
N VAL A 236 -14.42 4.40 -28.35
CA VAL A 236 -13.20 5.18 -28.21
C VAL A 236 -13.37 6.21 -27.10
N SER A 237 -12.51 6.19 -26.09
CA SER A 237 -12.47 7.20 -25.05
C SER A 237 -11.05 7.69 -24.78
N PHE A 238 -10.95 8.91 -24.28
CA PHE A 238 -9.71 9.54 -23.89
C PHE A 238 -9.79 9.94 -22.42
N ASP A 239 -8.80 9.51 -21.62
CA ASP A 239 -8.71 9.77 -20.18
C ASP A 239 -7.59 10.77 -19.89
N LEU A 240 -7.89 11.75 -19.06
CA LEU A 240 -6.91 12.63 -18.41
C LEU A 240 -7.05 12.50 -16.90
N ARG A 241 -5.94 12.38 -16.20
CA ARG A 241 -5.90 12.31 -14.73
C ARG A 241 -4.73 13.13 -14.22
N GLY A 242 -4.96 13.82 -13.12
CA GLY A 242 -3.93 14.62 -12.47
C GLY A 242 -4.04 14.54 -10.95
N TYR A 243 -2.89 14.58 -10.30
CA TYR A 243 -2.74 14.65 -8.85
C TYR A 243 -1.63 15.64 -8.51
N TYR A 244 -1.85 16.46 -7.50
CA TYR A 244 -0.87 17.37 -6.92
C TYR A 244 -0.96 17.35 -5.40
N SER A 245 0.18 17.40 -4.71
CA SER A 245 0.27 17.52 -3.27
C SER A 245 1.44 18.42 -2.89
N ASP A 246 1.24 19.30 -1.92
CA ASP A 246 2.25 20.15 -1.29
C ASP A 246 2.15 19.93 0.22
N ALA A 247 3.24 19.49 0.83
CA ALA A 247 3.29 19.14 2.24
C ALA A 247 4.52 19.72 2.93
N ARG A 248 4.34 20.14 4.18
CA ARG A 248 5.41 20.44 5.14
C ARG A 248 5.22 19.59 6.37
N ASN A 249 6.26 18.91 6.80
CA ASN A 249 6.35 18.22 8.09
C ASN A 249 7.51 18.77 8.91
N ASP A 250 7.26 19.05 10.17
CA ASP A 250 8.30 19.32 11.12
C ASP A 250 8.78 17.97 11.69
N PHE A 251 10.05 17.84 12.06
CA PHE A 251 10.64 16.59 12.55
C PHE A 251 11.92 16.84 13.33
N ASP A 252 12.25 15.90 14.20
CA ASP A 252 13.42 15.96 15.04
C ASP A 252 14.70 15.45 14.39
N GLY A 253 15.81 16.04 14.81
CA GLY A 253 17.15 15.55 14.49
C GLY A 253 17.53 14.30 15.30
N PHE A 254 18.62 13.66 14.91
CA PHE A 254 19.10 12.44 15.58
C PHE A 254 19.49 12.67 17.05
N ALA A 255 19.94 13.87 17.41
CA ALA A 255 20.49 14.20 18.72
C ALA A 255 19.48 14.77 19.74
N GLY A 256 18.27 15.12 19.33
CA GLY A 256 17.27 15.77 20.22
C GLY A 256 16.21 16.51 19.44
N ASP A 257 15.33 17.18 20.18
CA ASP A 257 14.34 18.13 19.62
C ASP A 257 15.09 19.18 18.78
N THR A 258 14.64 19.39 17.55
CA THR A 258 15.24 20.34 16.61
C THR A 258 14.16 20.98 15.74
N PRO A 259 14.27 22.28 15.40
CA PRO A 259 13.30 22.96 14.56
C PRO A 259 13.43 22.54 13.07
N SER A 260 13.80 21.29 12.81
CA SER A 260 13.98 20.78 11.44
C SER A 260 12.66 20.54 10.76
N PHE A 261 12.61 20.79 9.45
CA PHE A 261 11.40 20.54 8.67
C PHE A 261 11.69 20.05 7.25
N GLY A 262 10.74 19.30 6.71
CA GLY A 262 10.74 18.82 5.33
C GLY A 262 9.66 19.50 4.48
N LEU A 263 9.98 19.80 3.23
CA LEU A 263 9.03 20.21 2.20
C LEU A 263 8.97 19.10 1.14
N THR A 264 7.76 18.68 0.80
CA THR A 264 7.54 17.68 -0.24
C THR A 264 6.48 18.18 -1.21
N LYS A 265 6.83 18.23 -2.49
CA LYS A 265 5.89 18.52 -3.58
C LYS A 265 5.82 17.33 -4.51
N GLU A 266 4.62 16.86 -4.79
CA GLU A 266 4.37 15.73 -5.66
C GLU A 266 3.36 16.13 -6.72
N TRP A 267 3.61 15.73 -7.96
CA TRP A 267 2.58 15.77 -8.98
C TRP A 267 2.66 14.56 -9.88
N SER A 268 1.50 14.10 -10.34
CA SER A 268 1.37 13.03 -11.30
C SER A 268 0.35 13.41 -12.35
N GLY A 269 0.64 13.10 -13.58
CA GLY A 269 -0.25 13.29 -14.73
C GLY A 269 -0.32 12.04 -15.59
N TYR A 270 -1.50 11.76 -16.12
CA TYR A 270 -1.80 10.61 -16.97
C TYR A 270 -2.65 11.05 -18.14
N ALA A 271 -2.34 10.52 -19.33
CA ALA A 271 -3.18 10.62 -20.51
C ALA A 271 -3.29 9.23 -21.16
N GLY A 272 -4.51 8.79 -21.43
CA GLY A 272 -4.78 7.45 -21.97
C GLY A 272 -5.83 7.48 -23.08
N LEU A 273 -5.59 6.73 -24.16
CA LEU A 273 -6.54 6.45 -25.23
C LEU A 273 -6.99 5.00 -25.10
N ASN A 274 -8.28 4.80 -24.89
CA ASN A 274 -8.91 3.48 -24.84
C ASN A 274 -9.73 3.27 -26.11
N PHE A 275 -9.61 2.09 -26.70
CA PHE A 275 -10.44 1.74 -27.84
C PHE A 275 -10.74 0.24 -27.87
N ALA A 276 -11.94 -0.09 -28.35
CA ALA A 276 -12.40 -1.47 -28.47
C ALA A 276 -12.57 -1.85 -29.94
N LEU A 277 -12.15 -3.05 -30.29
CA LEU A 277 -12.26 -3.65 -31.60
C LEU A 277 -13.01 -4.98 -31.49
N LEU A 278 -13.43 -5.56 -32.61
CA LEU A 278 -14.10 -6.86 -32.67
C LEU A 278 -15.36 -6.92 -31.77
N ASP A 279 -16.22 -5.91 -31.88
CA ASP A 279 -17.44 -5.76 -31.05
C ASP A 279 -17.18 -5.80 -29.55
N GLY A 280 -16.08 -5.15 -29.11
CA GLY A 280 -15.71 -5.05 -27.72
C GLY A 280 -14.88 -6.23 -27.17
N ARG A 281 -14.69 -7.29 -27.95
CA ARG A 281 -13.88 -8.45 -27.52
C ARG A 281 -12.40 -8.17 -27.42
N PHE A 282 -11.91 -7.14 -28.11
CA PHE A 282 -10.52 -6.70 -28.03
C PHE A 282 -10.45 -5.26 -27.56
N THR A 283 -10.20 -5.06 -26.28
CA THR A 283 -10.01 -3.74 -25.69
C THR A 283 -8.53 -3.39 -25.63
N ASN A 284 -8.23 -2.14 -25.92
CA ASN A 284 -6.87 -1.63 -26.01
C ASN A 284 -6.75 -0.32 -25.23
N ARG A 285 -5.58 -0.12 -24.61
CA ARG A 285 -5.20 1.12 -23.95
C ARG A 285 -3.79 1.51 -24.34
N LEU A 286 -3.62 2.75 -24.78
CA LEU A 286 -2.33 3.42 -24.93
C LEU A 286 -2.28 4.53 -23.89
N ALA A 287 -1.21 4.58 -23.10
CA ALA A 287 -1.12 5.58 -22.05
C ALA A 287 0.29 6.13 -21.90
N VAL A 288 0.36 7.38 -21.45
CA VAL A 288 1.57 8.02 -20.94
C VAL A 288 1.28 8.57 -19.55
N MET A 289 2.24 8.37 -18.65
CA MET A 289 2.18 8.87 -17.28
C MET A 289 3.50 9.52 -16.91
N GLN A 290 3.45 10.56 -16.09
CA GLN A 290 4.63 11.14 -15.46
C GLN A 290 4.32 11.47 -14.02
N SER A 291 5.24 11.10 -13.11
CA SER A 291 5.26 11.51 -11.70
C SER A 291 6.55 12.25 -11.41
N VAL A 292 6.46 13.28 -10.58
CA VAL A 292 7.60 14.05 -10.08
C VAL A 292 7.44 14.26 -8.59
N THR A 293 8.53 14.08 -7.86
CA THR A 293 8.62 14.35 -6.42
C THR A 293 9.82 15.25 -6.16
N ASP A 294 9.58 16.40 -5.54
CA ASP A 294 10.61 17.30 -5.02
C ASP A 294 10.60 17.25 -3.49
N ARG A 295 11.77 17.03 -2.88
CA ARG A 295 11.94 16.99 -1.43
C ARG A 295 13.12 17.81 -0.99
N GLU A 296 12.89 18.65 0.00
CA GLU A 296 13.90 19.47 0.64
C GLU A 296 13.79 19.33 2.15
N ASN A 297 14.90 19.10 2.85
CA ASN A 297 14.94 19.15 4.31
C ASN A 297 15.79 20.31 4.76
N TYR A 298 15.34 20.96 5.81
CA TYR A 298 15.95 22.12 6.41
C TYR A 298 16.26 21.86 7.89
N ASP A 299 17.42 22.35 8.30
CA ASP A 299 17.85 22.39 9.69
C ASP A 299 18.18 23.87 10.02
N PRO A 300 17.25 24.62 10.63
CA PRO A 300 17.44 26.03 10.96
C PRO A 300 18.55 26.29 11.98
N THR A 301 19.08 25.27 12.66
CA THR A 301 20.22 25.42 13.56
C THR A 301 21.54 25.60 12.82
N ARG A 302 21.55 25.36 11.50
CA ARG A 302 22.71 25.63 10.64
C ARG A 302 22.77 27.11 10.28
N ASP A 303 23.82 27.77 10.70
CA ASP A 303 24.00 29.22 10.57
C ASP A 303 24.32 29.70 9.14
N VAL A 304 24.93 28.83 8.31
CA VAL A 304 25.37 29.18 6.95
C VAL A 304 24.40 28.67 5.88
N ARG A 305 23.96 27.43 6.00
CA ARG A 305 23.02 26.80 5.06
C ARG A 305 22.03 25.90 5.79
N PRO A 306 20.81 26.37 6.02
CA PRO A 306 19.74 25.55 6.60
C PRO A 306 19.37 24.34 5.76
N LEU A 307 19.37 24.43 4.42
CA LEU A 307 19.10 23.30 3.53
C LEU A 307 20.15 22.21 3.72
N ASN A 308 19.74 21.01 4.12
CA ASN A 308 20.61 19.87 4.40
C ASN A 308 20.37 18.64 3.53
N PHE A 309 19.24 18.62 2.81
CA PHE A 309 18.90 17.59 1.83
C PHE A 309 18.05 18.21 0.72
N ASP A 310 18.31 17.79 -0.52
CA ASP A 310 17.62 18.26 -1.71
C ASP A 310 17.57 17.12 -2.73
N ALA A 311 16.37 16.68 -3.09
CA ALA A 311 16.15 15.58 -4.02
C ALA A 311 15.03 15.90 -5.01
N HIS A 312 15.24 15.51 -6.26
CA HIS A 312 14.25 15.55 -7.33
C HIS A 312 14.17 14.18 -7.98
N GLY A 313 13.01 13.54 -7.91
CA GLY A 313 12.70 12.28 -8.54
C GLY A 313 11.69 12.46 -9.67
N ARG A 314 11.91 11.81 -10.81
CA ARG A 314 10.97 11.78 -11.92
C ARG A 314 10.87 10.39 -12.51
N VAL A 315 9.62 9.92 -12.68
CA VAL A 315 9.29 8.70 -13.42
C VAL A 315 8.39 9.05 -14.58
N ARG A 316 8.72 8.57 -15.79
CA ARG A 316 7.85 8.63 -16.96
C ARG A 316 7.61 7.22 -17.45
N ARG A 317 6.36 6.91 -17.78
CA ARG A 317 5.96 5.59 -18.28
C ARG A 317 5.15 5.75 -19.55
N PHE A 318 5.45 4.91 -20.53
CA PHE A 318 4.65 4.69 -21.73
C PHE A 318 4.13 3.26 -21.67
N GLU A 319 2.86 3.06 -21.94
CA GLU A 319 2.20 1.76 -21.76
C GLU A 319 1.29 1.47 -22.93
N TYR A 320 1.35 0.24 -23.44
CA TYR A 320 0.30 -0.38 -24.21
C TYR A 320 -0.22 -1.61 -23.49
N GLN A 321 -1.55 -1.75 -23.40
CA GLN A 321 -2.21 -2.92 -22.86
C GLN A 321 -3.34 -3.33 -23.79
N GLY A 322 -3.37 -4.61 -24.16
CA GLY A 322 -4.44 -5.27 -24.87
C GLY A 322 -5.11 -6.33 -24.01
N THR A 323 -6.45 -6.42 -24.07
CA THR A 323 -7.22 -7.50 -23.47
C THR A 323 -8.09 -8.11 -24.53
N TYR A 324 -7.88 -9.39 -24.85
CA TYR A 324 -8.63 -10.13 -25.85
C TYR A 324 -9.45 -11.25 -25.23
N SER A 325 -10.76 -11.12 -25.27
CA SER A 325 -11.73 -12.16 -24.88
C SER A 325 -12.00 -13.04 -26.09
N LEU A 326 -11.28 -14.16 -26.19
CA LEU A 326 -11.45 -15.14 -27.27
C LEU A 326 -12.83 -15.81 -27.15
N SER A 327 -13.26 -16.08 -25.93
CA SER A 327 -14.59 -16.54 -25.56
C SER A 327 -14.88 -16.12 -24.11
N ASP A 328 -16.06 -16.39 -23.57
CA ASP A 328 -16.38 -16.17 -22.14
C ASP A 328 -15.48 -16.98 -21.21
N ALA A 329 -14.92 -18.07 -21.72
CA ALA A 329 -14.03 -18.97 -20.97
C ALA A 329 -12.53 -18.65 -21.14
N ILE A 330 -12.12 -17.84 -22.12
CA ILE A 330 -10.71 -17.60 -22.45
C ILE A 330 -10.47 -16.11 -22.66
N GLN A 331 -9.66 -15.53 -21.81
CA GLN A 331 -9.22 -14.14 -21.89
C GLN A 331 -7.69 -14.06 -21.87
N LEU A 332 -7.12 -13.29 -22.77
CA LEU A 332 -5.69 -12.99 -22.85
C LEU A 332 -5.49 -11.49 -22.58
N LEU A 333 -4.72 -11.15 -21.57
CA LEU A 333 -4.19 -9.82 -21.31
C LEU A 333 -2.71 -9.81 -21.69
N PHE A 334 -2.27 -8.77 -22.39
CA PHE A 334 -0.86 -8.59 -22.74
C PHE A 334 -0.50 -7.10 -22.84
N GLY A 335 0.78 -6.79 -22.72
CA GLY A 335 1.20 -5.42 -22.81
C GLY A 335 2.71 -5.24 -22.96
N ALA A 336 3.07 -4.00 -23.27
CA ALA A 336 4.43 -3.52 -23.30
C ALA A 336 4.54 -2.19 -22.59
N GLU A 337 5.63 -1.99 -21.85
CA GLU A 337 5.87 -0.78 -21.07
C GLU A 337 7.30 -0.30 -21.30
N ARG A 338 7.49 1.01 -21.30
CA ARG A 338 8.80 1.65 -21.12
C ARG A 338 8.72 2.61 -19.95
N GLU A 339 9.60 2.42 -18.97
CA GLU A 339 9.73 3.28 -17.81
C GLU A 339 11.10 3.98 -17.83
N GLU A 340 11.08 5.28 -17.61
CA GLU A 340 12.27 6.12 -17.49
C GLU A 340 12.31 6.74 -16.10
N GLN A 341 13.30 6.37 -15.28
CA GLN A 341 13.55 6.95 -13.96
C GLN A 341 14.71 7.92 -14.02
N ARG A 342 14.55 9.05 -13.35
CA ARG A 342 15.58 10.10 -13.24
C ARG A 342 15.61 10.60 -11.81
N MET A 343 16.80 10.86 -11.30
CA MET A 343 17.01 11.41 -9.96
C MET A 343 18.17 12.40 -9.98
N THR A 344 18.00 13.48 -9.20
CA THR A 344 19.12 14.26 -8.68
C THR A 344 18.99 14.34 -7.16
N THR A 345 20.10 14.25 -6.45
CA THR A 345 20.12 14.38 -4.99
C THR A 345 21.39 15.07 -4.53
N ALA A 346 21.30 15.78 -3.42
CA ALA A 346 22.42 16.38 -2.72
C ALA A 346 22.16 16.41 -1.21
N SER A 347 23.24 16.30 -0.44
CA SER A 347 23.25 16.55 1.01
C SER A 347 24.23 17.69 1.28
N PRO A 348 23.80 18.96 1.12
CA PRO A 348 24.69 20.10 1.24
C PRO A 348 25.32 20.23 2.63
N SER A 349 26.61 20.52 2.69
CA SER A 349 27.30 20.85 3.95
C SER A 349 26.89 22.24 4.44
N ASN A 350 27.05 22.49 5.73
CA ASN A 350 26.84 23.81 6.35
C ASN A 350 28.01 24.76 5.99
N SER A 351 28.05 25.20 4.73
CA SER A 351 29.08 26.09 4.22
C SER A 351 28.56 26.94 3.05
N THR A 352 29.28 28.00 2.69
CA THR A 352 28.98 28.85 1.53
C THR A 352 29.38 28.21 0.20
N ALA A 353 30.13 27.09 0.20
CA ALA A 353 30.55 26.40 -1.01
C ALA A 353 29.36 25.95 -1.86
N ALA A 354 29.44 26.08 -3.16
CA ALA A 354 28.45 25.55 -4.07
C ALA A 354 28.34 24.04 -3.92
N TYR A 355 27.12 23.49 -4.01
CA TYR A 355 26.90 22.05 -4.08
C TYR A 355 26.34 21.66 -5.45
N ALA A 356 26.67 20.48 -5.90
CA ALA A 356 26.19 19.94 -7.16
C ALA A 356 25.16 18.84 -6.92
N LYS A 357 24.15 18.78 -7.77
CA LYS A 357 23.22 17.67 -7.87
C LYS A 357 23.66 16.81 -9.06
N THR A 358 24.07 15.57 -8.80
CA THR A 358 24.47 14.65 -9.88
C THR A 358 23.24 13.94 -10.42
N PRO A 359 22.95 14.04 -11.74
CA PRO A 359 21.83 13.34 -12.34
C PRO A 359 22.15 11.86 -12.57
N HIS A 360 21.21 11.02 -12.15
CA HIS A 360 21.25 9.57 -12.39
C HIS A 360 19.98 9.12 -13.12
N LYS A 361 20.11 8.05 -13.89
CA LYS A 361 19.01 7.51 -14.69
C LYS A 361 19.06 6.00 -14.81
N VAL A 362 17.87 5.42 -14.93
CA VAL A 362 17.66 4.02 -15.30
C VAL A 362 16.43 3.95 -16.21
N ASP A 363 16.50 3.15 -17.24
CA ASP A 363 15.41 2.88 -18.16
C ASP A 363 15.07 1.39 -18.11
N THR A 364 13.78 1.04 -18.17
CA THR A 364 13.28 -0.34 -18.15
C THR A 364 12.29 -0.52 -19.30
N ASP A 365 12.52 -1.52 -20.14
CA ASP A 365 11.60 -1.97 -21.19
C ASP A 365 11.00 -3.31 -20.75
N SER A 366 9.68 -3.46 -20.89
CA SER A 366 8.95 -4.63 -20.36
C SER A 366 7.93 -5.14 -21.36
N VAL A 367 7.77 -6.47 -21.36
CA VAL A 367 6.66 -7.14 -22.04
C VAL A 367 6.03 -8.16 -21.10
N TYR A 368 4.71 -8.29 -21.12
CA TYR A 368 4.00 -9.21 -20.25
C TYR A 368 2.76 -9.81 -20.93
N GLY A 369 2.34 -10.98 -20.43
CA GLY A 369 1.12 -11.63 -20.83
C GLY A 369 0.54 -12.45 -19.69
N GLN A 370 -0.80 -12.48 -19.61
CA GLN A 370 -1.55 -13.30 -18.66
C GLN A 370 -2.71 -13.95 -19.39
N LEU A 371 -2.85 -15.26 -19.24
CA LEU A 371 -3.99 -16.03 -19.72
C LEU A 371 -4.92 -16.35 -18.55
N ARG A 372 -6.21 -16.09 -18.73
CA ARG A 372 -7.27 -16.49 -17.81
C ARG A 372 -8.20 -17.49 -18.51
N LEU A 373 -8.46 -18.59 -17.82
CA LEU A 373 -9.32 -19.66 -18.28
C LEU A 373 -10.46 -19.91 -17.28
N THR A 374 -11.67 -20.11 -17.77
CA THR A 374 -12.83 -20.55 -16.98
C THR A 374 -13.35 -21.84 -17.58
N PRO A 375 -12.63 -23.00 -17.36
CA PRO A 375 -12.92 -24.24 -18.08
C PRO A 375 -14.24 -24.91 -17.64
N LEU A 376 -14.74 -24.56 -16.46
CA LEU A 376 -16.03 -25.00 -15.95
C LEU A 376 -16.61 -23.94 -14.99
N THR A 377 -17.91 -24.01 -14.74
CA THR A 377 -18.58 -23.08 -13.84
C THR A 377 -17.92 -23.04 -12.46
N GLY A 378 -17.59 -21.84 -12.01
CA GLY A 378 -16.97 -21.59 -10.71
C GLY A 378 -15.45 -21.81 -10.66
N LEU A 379 -14.80 -22.39 -11.68
CA LEU A 379 -13.35 -22.54 -11.72
C LEU A 379 -12.70 -21.49 -12.62
N THR A 380 -11.82 -20.68 -12.06
CA THR A 380 -10.96 -19.76 -12.80
C THR A 380 -9.51 -20.19 -12.60
N LEU A 381 -8.76 -20.30 -13.69
CA LEU A 381 -7.33 -20.55 -13.72
C LEU A 381 -6.65 -19.34 -14.37
N ASP A 382 -5.55 -18.88 -13.83
CA ASP A 382 -4.74 -17.83 -14.45
C ASP A 382 -3.26 -18.19 -14.43
N GLY A 383 -2.55 -17.74 -15.45
CA GLY A 383 -1.11 -17.91 -15.58
C GLY A 383 -0.51 -16.74 -16.34
N GLY A 384 0.64 -16.26 -15.91
CA GLY A 384 1.27 -15.08 -16.49
C GLY A 384 2.78 -15.18 -16.55
N VAL A 385 3.35 -14.41 -17.47
CA VAL A 385 4.80 -14.22 -17.63
C VAL A 385 5.08 -12.74 -17.93
N ARG A 386 6.15 -12.23 -17.35
CA ARG A 386 6.70 -10.91 -17.64
C ARG A 386 8.19 -10.99 -17.82
N TYR A 387 8.71 -10.25 -18.78
CA TYR A 387 10.11 -10.01 -19.00
C TYR A 387 10.40 -8.51 -18.90
N ASP A 388 11.32 -8.13 -18.03
CA ASP A 388 11.84 -6.78 -17.87
C ASP A 388 13.29 -6.74 -18.32
N HIS A 389 13.66 -5.76 -19.14
CA HIS A 389 15.05 -5.44 -19.47
C HIS A 389 15.39 -4.05 -18.91
N GLN A 390 16.21 -4.03 -17.88
CA GLN A 390 16.66 -2.79 -17.28
C GLN A 390 18.05 -2.42 -17.78
N SER A 391 18.26 -1.17 -18.13
CA SER A 391 19.50 -0.66 -18.72
C SER A 391 20.76 -0.92 -17.89
N ARG A 392 20.63 -1.20 -16.58
CA ARG A 392 21.74 -1.47 -15.66
C ARG A 392 21.88 -2.95 -15.30
N PHE A 393 20.78 -3.63 -15.02
CA PHE A 393 20.78 -5.00 -14.47
C PHE A 393 20.46 -6.07 -15.50
N GLY A 394 20.17 -5.67 -16.76
CA GLY A 394 19.82 -6.61 -17.82
C GLY A 394 18.41 -7.19 -17.68
N GLY A 395 18.25 -8.43 -18.15
CA GLY A 395 16.97 -9.10 -18.23
C GLY A 395 16.57 -9.81 -16.94
N ASN A 396 15.28 -9.73 -16.57
CA ASN A 396 14.66 -10.53 -15.53
C ASN A 396 13.32 -11.06 -16.01
N THR A 397 13.03 -12.33 -15.74
CA THR A 397 11.75 -12.97 -16.06
C THR A 397 11.08 -13.42 -14.78
N VAL A 398 9.78 -13.16 -14.63
CA VAL A 398 8.94 -13.64 -13.54
C VAL A 398 7.71 -14.36 -14.09
N VAL A 399 7.22 -15.34 -13.36
CA VAL A 399 6.04 -16.14 -13.71
C VAL A 399 5.03 -16.16 -12.58
N SER A 400 3.76 -16.41 -12.92
CA SER A 400 2.70 -16.68 -11.95
C SER A 400 1.73 -17.72 -12.46
N ALA A 401 1.09 -18.41 -11.53
CA ALA A 401 -0.03 -19.30 -11.81
C ALA A 401 -1.00 -19.29 -10.62
N GLY A 402 -2.29 -19.35 -10.88
CA GLY A 402 -3.30 -19.31 -9.84
C GLY A 402 -4.58 -20.03 -10.21
N ALA A 403 -5.36 -20.34 -9.17
CA ALA A 403 -6.68 -20.94 -9.30
C ALA A 403 -7.63 -20.36 -8.25
N ALA A 404 -8.86 -20.07 -8.65
CA ALA A 404 -9.98 -19.76 -7.78
C ALA A 404 -11.14 -20.69 -8.10
N TYR A 405 -11.76 -21.28 -7.08
CA TYR A 405 -12.88 -22.19 -7.26
C TYR A 405 -14.05 -21.84 -6.33
N THR A 406 -15.21 -21.64 -6.93
CA THR A 406 -16.46 -21.30 -6.25
C THR A 406 -17.54 -22.35 -6.57
N PRO A 407 -17.59 -23.48 -5.82
CA PRO A 407 -18.51 -24.59 -6.15
C PRO A 407 -20.00 -24.26 -5.98
N ASN A 408 -20.34 -23.21 -5.23
CA ASN A 408 -21.69 -22.90 -4.79
C ASN A 408 -22.02 -21.40 -4.91
N HIS A 409 -21.79 -20.83 -6.09
CA HIS A 409 -22.12 -19.44 -6.42
C HIS A 409 -21.52 -18.39 -5.47
N GLY A 410 -20.26 -18.61 -5.03
CA GLY A 410 -19.53 -17.66 -4.18
C GLY A 410 -19.70 -17.85 -2.68
N ALA A 411 -20.60 -18.74 -2.21
CA ALA A 411 -20.72 -19.00 -0.79
C ALA A 411 -19.46 -19.66 -0.19
N THR A 412 -18.78 -20.50 -0.99
CA THR A 412 -17.44 -21.03 -0.70
C THR A 412 -16.48 -20.57 -1.78
N ILE A 413 -15.34 -20.02 -1.41
CA ILE A 413 -14.29 -19.62 -2.33
C ILE A 413 -13.00 -20.28 -1.88
N LEU A 414 -12.39 -21.07 -2.75
CA LEU A 414 -11.08 -21.67 -2.56
C LEU A 414 -10.09 -20.97 -3.49
N ARG A 415 -8.92 -20.58 -2.98
CA ARG A 415 -7.88 -19.89 -3.75
C ARG A 415 -6.54 -20.55 -3.54
N ALA A 416 -5.74 -20.60 -4.58
CA ALA A 416 -4.32 -20.94 -4.49
C ALA A 416 -3.56 -20.19 -5.57
N SER A 417 -2.39 -19.67 -5.24
CA SER A 417 -1.53 -19.00 -6.21
C SER A 417 -0.05 -19.22 -5.90
N TYR A 418 0.75 -19.22 -6.96
CA TYR A 418 2.19 -19.10 -6.96
C TYR A 418 2.56 -17.88 -7.79
N SER A 419 3.45 -17.05 -7.29
CA SER A 419 3.92 -15.89 -8.02
C SER A 419 5.35 -15.49 -7.65
N GLU A 420 6.06 -14.99 -8.65
CA GLU A 420 7.40 -14.46 -8.48
C GLU A 420 7.36 -12.94 -8.48
N GLY A 421 8.28 -12.34 -7.72
CA GLY A 421 8.44 -10.91 -7.57
C GLY A 421 9.87 -10.47 -7.87
N TYR A 422 9.99 -9.23 -8.28
CA TYR A 422 11.26 -8.61 -8.61
C TYR A 422 11.24 -7.15 -8.16
N LYS A 423 12.38 -6.68 -7.60
CA LYS A 423 12.58 -5.26 -7.31
C LYS A 423 13.99 -4.84 -7.66
N ALA A 424 14.13 -3.89 -8.55
CA ALA A 424 15.40 -3.26 -8.85
C ALA A 424 15.80 -2.29 -7.72
N PRO A 425 17.11 -2.16 -7.39
CA PRO A 425 17.57 -1.12 -6.49
C PRO A 425 17.14 0.26 -6.98
N SER A 426 16.68 1.13 -6.06
CA SER A 426 16.32 2.50 -6.41
C SER A 426 17.55 3.33 -6.81
N LEU A 427 17.33 4.44 -7.52
CA LEU A 427 18.41 5.37 -7.84
C LEU A 427 19.06 5.92 -6.56
N TYR A 428 18.25 6.12 -5.48
CA TYR A 428 18.79 6.55 -4.19
C TYR A 428 19.68 5.48 -3.54
N GLN A 429 19.26 4.22 -3.55
CA GLN A 429 20.05 3.09 -3.04
C GLN A 429 21.37 2.89 -3.81
N LEU A 430 21.38 3.23 -5.10
CA LEU A 430 22.57 3.10 -5.94
C LEU A 430 23.53 4.29 -5.83
N PHE A 431 23.01 5.53 -5.75
CA PHE A 431 23.80 6.73 -6.07
C PHE A 431 23.73 7.85 -5.02
N SER A 432 23.01 7.68 -3.92
CA SER A 432 23.05 8.64 -2.81
C SER A 432 24.39 8.60 -2.08
N ALA A 433 24.61 9.48 -1.10
CA ALA A 433 25.78 9.44 -0.21
C ALA A 433 25.91 8.09 0.52
N TYR A 434 24.81 7.36 0.69
CA TYR A 434 24.74 6.02 1.29
C TYR A 434 24.65 4.91 0.25
N GLY A 435 24.64 5.26 -1.02
CA GLY A 435 24.42 4.34 -2.12
C GLY A 435 25.59 3.39 -2.36
N MET A 436 25.24 2.23 -2.92
CA MET A 436 26.20 1.23 -3.42
C MET A 436 25.84 0.87 -4.86
N ALA A 437 26.77 1.17 -5.76
CA ALA A 437 26.52 1.04 -7.18
C ALA A 437 26.46 -0.42 -7.69
N ASP A 438 26.92 -1.37 -6.92
CA ASP A 438 26.99 -2.81 -7.20
C ASP A 438 25.84 -3.63 -6.58
N LEU A 439 24.84 -2.98 -5.98
CA LEU A 439 23.65 -3.66 -5.49
C LEU A 439 22.97 -4.45 -6.60
N GLY A 440 22.63 -5.71 -6.30
CA GLY A 440 21.81 -6.57 -7.15
C GLY A 440 20.31 -6.40 -6.88
N PRO A 441 19.46 -6.81 -7.85
CA PRO A 441 18.01 -6.80 -7.66
C PRO A 441 17.54 -7.82 -6.62
N GLU A 442 16.49 -7.47 -5.89
CA GLU A 442 15.74 -8.39 -5.02
C GLU A 442 14.86 -9.31 -5.87
N LYS A 443 14.77 -10.58 -5.49
CA LYS A 443 13.91 -11.59 -6.14
C LYS A 443 13.12 -12.33 -5.10
N ALA A 444 11.83 -12.50 -5.34
CA ALA A 444 10.94 -13.22 -4.43
C ALA A 444 10.18 -14.32 -5.14
N LYS A 445 9.89 -15.39 -4.40
CA LYS A 445 8.97 -16.46 -4.80
C LYS A 445 7.99 -16.66 -3.67
N GLY A 446 6.71 -16.65 -3.99
CA GLY A 446 5.66 -16.81 -2.99
C GLY A 446 4.56 -17.75 -3.46
N TRP A 447 3.96 -18.43 -2.52
CA TRP A 447 2.72 -19.16 -2.74
C TRP A 447 1.74 -18.90 -1.60
N GLU A 448 0.48 -19.02 -1.89
CA GLU A 448 -0.57 -18.93 -0.90
C GLU A 448 -1.72 -19.90 -1.21
N ALA A 449 -2.43 -20.29 -0.16
CA ALA A 449 -3.68 -21.04 -0.27
C ALA A 449 -4.67 -20.52 0.77
N GLY A 450 -5.91 -20.32 0.37
CA GLY A 450 -6.95 -19.78 1.23
C GLY A 450 -8.33 -20.32 0.93
N ALA A 451 -9.18 -20.22 1.94
CA ALA A 451 -10.58 -20.54 1.86
C ALA A 451 -11.42 -19.43 2.49
N GLU A 452 -12.55 -19.13 1.89
CA GLU A 452 -13.57 -18.23 2.41
C GLU A 452 -14.91 -18.93 2.39
N GLN A 453 -15.69 -18.78 3.46
CA GLN A 453 -17.01 -19.38 3.61
C GLN A 453 -18.01 -18.34 4.11
N SER A 454 -19.07 -18.14 3.35
CA SER A 454 -20.26 -17.42 3.78
C SER A 454 -21.29 -18.40 4.35
N LEU A 455 -21.78 -18.10 5.53
CA LEU A 455 -22.83 -18.85 6.25
C LEU A 455 -24.12 -18.02 6.25
N GLY A 456 -24.87 -18.14 5.17
CA GLY A 456 -25.99 -17.26 4.86
C GLY A 456 -25.51 -15.80 4.69
N GLN A 457 -26.34 -14.85 5.10
CA GLN A 457 -26.02 -13.42 5.10
C GLN A 457 -25.46 -12.94 6.46
N ILE A 458 -25.31 -13.85 7.43
CA ILE A 458 -24.98 -13.49 8.81
C ILE A 458 -23.47 -13.50 9.04
N LEU A 459 -22.76 -14.51 8.57
CA LEU A 459 -21.36 -14.72 8.91
C LEU A 459 -20.54 -15.07 7.67
N ARG A 460 -19.43 -14.37 7.47
CA ARG A 460 -18.38 -14.72 6.50
C ARG A 460 -17.07 -14.90 7.26
N VAL A 461 -16.36 -15.98 6.96
CA VAL A 461 -15.05 -16.28 7.55
C VAL A 461 -14.06 -16.61 6.45
N SER A 462 -12.81 -16.25 6.65
CA SER A 462 -11.74 -16.60 5.73
C SER A 462 -10.46 -16.99 6.47
N ALA A 463 -9.68 -17.87 5.85
CA ALA A 463 -8.35 -18.25 6.30
C ALA A 463 -7.42 -18.34 5.09
N THR A 464 -6.22 -17.79 5.22
CA THR A 464 -5.19 -17.86 4.18
C THR A 464 -3.85 -18.17 4.82
N TRP A 465 -3.18 -19.20 4.30
CA TRP A 465 -1.76 -19.47 4.56
C TRP A 465 -0.92 -18.91 3.42
N PHE A 466 0.25 -18.34 3.73
CA PHE A 466 1.20 -17.84 2.75
C PHE A 466 2.63 -18.15 3.14
N GLU A 467 3.50 -18.26 2.12
CA GLU A 467 4.95 -18.31 2.26
C GLU A 467 5.60 -17.51 1.14
N ARG A 468 6.70 -16.82 1.47
CA ARG A 468 7.51 -16.06 0.53
C ARG A 468 8.98 -16.14 0.91
N ASP A 469 9.81 -16.58 -0.04
CA ASP A 469 11.26 -16.49 0.02
C ASP A 469 11.73 -15.25 -0.76
N THR A 470 12.69 -14.51 -0.23
CA THR A 470 13.28 -13.34 -0.89
C THR A 470 14.79 -13.47 -0.87
N ASP A 471 15.41 -13.40 -2.03
CA ASP A 471 16.86 -13.38 -2.24
C ASP A 471 17.33 -11.94 -2.51
N ASN A 472 18.54 -11.59 -2.07
CA ASN A 472 19.19 -10.29 -2.26
C ASN A 472 18.39 -9.10 -1.70
N LEU A 473 17.69 -9.28 -0.58
CA LEU A 473 17.00 -8.17 0.09
C LEU A 473 17.96 -6.99 0.30
N ILE A 474 17.54 -5.78 -0.04
CA ILE A 474 18.35 -4.57 0.16
C ILE A 474 17.98 -3.95 1.50
N ASP A 475 18.96 -3.87 2.40
CA ASP A 475 18.80 -3.26 3.72
C ASP A 475 19.93 -2.27 4.01
N PHE A 476 19.79 -1.50 5.07
CA PHE A 476 20.76 -0.49 5.48
C PHE A 476 21.73 -1.06 6.54
N ALA A 477 23.00 -1.15 6.18
CA ALA A 477 24.09 -1.60 7.05
C ALA A 477 24.77 -0.42 7.72
N TYR A 478 24.98 -0.49 9.04
CA TYR A 478 25.66 0.55 9.80
C TYR A 478 27.18 0.34 9.80
N CYS A 479 27.91 1.42 9.69
CA CYS A 479 29.36 1.41 9.84
C CYS A 479 29.78 1.31 11.31
N PRO A 480 30.91 0.61 11.63
CA PRO A 480 31.44 0.57 12.98
C PRO A 480 31.74 1.97 13.52
N THR A 481 31.43 2.21 14.79
CA THR A 481 31.71 3.49 15.48
C THR A 481 33.11 3.53 16.08
N SER A 482 33.85 2.41 16.06
CA SER A 482 35.22 2.28 16.59
C SER A 482 36.03 1.26 15.79
N GLY A 483 37.34 1.39 15.80
CA GLY A 483 38.26 0.53 15.06
C GLY A 483 38.54 1.06 13.64
N THR A 484 39.16 0.23 12.79
CA THR A 484 39.45 0.55 11.39
C THR A 484 38.16 0.45 10.59
N LEU A 485 37.77 1.54 9.92
CA LEU A 485 36.57 1.55 9.08
C LEU A 485 36.85 0.79 7.77
N PRO A 486 35.94 -0.12 7.36
CA PRO A 486 35.99 -0.71 6.02
C PRO A 486 35.86 0.36 4.92
N ASP A 487 36.42 0.09 3.74
CA ASP A 487 36.37 1.02 2.58
C ASP A 487 34.94 1.42 2.21
N VAL A 488 33.96 0.52 2.36
CA VAL A 488 32.53 0.78 2.13
C VAL A 488 31.94 1.84 3.08
N CYS A 489 32.63 2.19 4.17
CA CYS A 489 32.21 3.23 5.11
C CYS A 489 32.72 4.63 4.72
N TYR A 490 33.31 4.78 3.57
CA TYR A 490 33.61 6.07 2.96
C TYR A 490 32.69 6.32 1.77
N ILE A 491 32.32 7.60 1.57
CA ILE A 491 31.59 7.98 0.37
C ILE A 491 32.49 7.67 -0.86
N PRO A 492 32.00 6.93 -1.87
CA PRO A 492 32.80 6.51 -3.00
C PRO A 492 33.62 7.64 -3.64
N GLY A 493 34.94 7.43 -3.80
CA GLY A 493 35.86 8.42 -4.37
C GLY A 493 36.24 9.58 -3.45
N THR A 494 35.92 9.51 -2.15
CA THR A 494 36.24 10.56 -1.17
C THR A 494 36.87 9.96 0.09
N THR A 495 37.40 10.83 0.97
CA THR A 495 37.85 10.49 2.33
C THR A 495 36.78 10.75 3.39
N THR A 496 35.57 11.14 2.99
CA THR A 496 34.47 11.44 3.90
C THR A 496 33.81 10.16 4.39
N THR A 497 33.76 9.96 5.69
CA THR A 497 33.10 8.82 6.30
C THR A 497 31.57 8.97 6.26
N ARG A 498 30.85 7.84 6.19
CA ARG A 498 29.40 7.75 6.31
C ARG A 498 29.03 6.80 7.45
N PHE A 499 27.87 6.99 8.06
CA PHE A 499 27.44 6.16 9.18
C PHE A 499 26.88 4.80 8.75
N GLY A 500 26.60 4.63 7.47
CA GLY A 500 26.13 3.36 6.92
C GLY A 500 25.99 3.40 5.40
N TYR A 501 25.55 2.31 4.81
CA TYR A 501 25.39 2.11 3.38
C TYR A 501 24.32 1.06 3.08
N TYR A 502 23.78 1.06 1.86
CA TYR A 502 22.88 -0.01 1.42
C TYR A 502 23.67 -1.25 1.02
N ALA A 503 23.18 -2.42 1.42
CA ALA A 503 23.80 -3.70 1.09
C ALA A 503 22.71 -4.71 0.71
N ASN A 504 23.04 -5.68 -0.14
CA ASN A 504 22.23 -6.86 -0.30
C ASN A 504 22.43 -7.76 0.94
N VAL A 505 21.33 -8.07 1.61
CA VAL A 505 21.25 -9.14 2.61
C VAL A 505 20.87 -10.41 1.86
N ASP A 506 21.59 -11.52 2.09
CA ASP A 506 21.46 -12.66 1.18
C ASP A 506 20.05 -13.22 1.08
N LYS A 507 19.37 -13.45 2.21
CA LYS A 507 18.05 -14.14 2.20
C LYS A 507 17.13 -13.70 3.33
N SER A 508 15.83 -13.65 3.04
CA SER A 508 14.78 -13.60 4.05
C SER A 508 13.62 -14.51 3.66
N ASP A 509 12.94 -15.10 4.64
CA ASP A 509 11.67 -15.78 4.44
C ASP A 509 10.55 -15.11 5.25
N ALA A 510 9.33 -15.24 4.76
CA ALA A 510 8.14 -14.81 5.46
C ALA A 510 7.03 -15.86 5.25
N ARG A 511 6.43 -16.32 6.35
CA ARG A 511 5.28 -17.22 6.31
C ARG A 511 4.24 -16.81 7.35
N GLY A 512 3.00 -17.19 7.13
CA GLY A 512 1.98 -16.80 8.09
C GLY A 512 0.59 -17.32 7.79
N LEU A 513 -0.28 -17.08 8.76
CA LEU A 513 -1.71 -17.37 8.71
C LEU A 513 -2.49 -16.08 8.92
N GLU A 514 -3.38 -15.78 8.00
CA GLU A 514 -4.33 -14.69 8.08
C GLU A 514 -5.74 -15.25 8.26
N LEU A 515 -6.46 -14.77 9.27
CA LEU A 515 -7.85 -15.09 9.55
C LEU A 515 -8.67 -13.82 9.50
N ALA A 516 -9.87 -13.86 8.93
CA ALA A 516 -10.82 -12.76 9.03
C ALA A 516 -12.25 -13.29 9.20
N ALA A 517 -13.07 -12.50 9.87
CA ALA A 517 -14.49 -12.79 10.06
C ALA A 517 -15.30 -11.50 10.03
N THR A 518 -16.47 -11.54 9.40
CA THR A 518 -17.48 -10.48 9.44
C THR A 518 -18.83 -11.09 9.80
N ALA A 519 -19.54 -10.45 10.71
CA ALA A 519 -20.87 -10.91 11.14
C ALA A 519 -21.84 -9.72 11.16
N ARG A 520 -23.05 -9.93 10.63
CA ARG A 520 -24.16 -8.97 10.70
C ARG A 520 -25.43 -9.69 11.15
N TRP A 521 -26.02 -9.19 12.20
CA TRP A 521 -27.28 -9.75 12.71
C TRP A 521 -28.22 -8.63 13.17
N LYS A 522 -29.26 -8.39 12.39
CA LYS A 522 -30.20 -7.26 12.60
C LYS A 522 -29.42 -5.94 12.64
N VAL A 523 -29.46 -5.26 13.79
CA VAL A 523 -28.77 -3.99 14.03
C VAL A 523 -27.32 -4.16 14.52
N LEU A 524 -26.89 -5.38 14.78
CA LEU A 524 -25.55 -5.65 15.29
C LEU A 524 -24.60 -6.03 14.15
N PHE A 525 -23.39 -5.51 14.21
CA PHE A 525 -22.30 -5.96 13.36
C PHE A 525 -21.04 -6.22 14.19
N ALA A 526 -20.22 -7.12 13.69
CA ALA A 526 -18.88 -7.35 14.20
C ALA A 526 -17.97 -7.77 13.05
N GLU A 527 -16.76 -7.28 13.04
CA GLU A 527 -15.72 -7.68 12.12
C GLU A 527 -14.40 -7.82 12.85
N GLY A 528 -13.51 -8.65 12.33
CA GLY A 528 -12.19 -8.77 12.89
C GLY A 528 -11.27 -9.58 12.03
N ASN A 529 -9.98 -9.40 12.26
CA ASN A 529 -8.94 -10.19 11.64
C ASN A 529 -7.79 -10.45 12.60
N TYR A 530 -7.07 -11.52 12.33
CA TYR A 530 -5.85 -11.88 13.02
C TYR A 530 -4.82 -12.34 12.01
N SER A 531 -3.57 -11.93 12.22
CA SER A 531 -2.44 -12.38 11.41
C SER A 531 -1.31 -12.85 12.30
N TRP A 532 -0.84 -14.07 12.03
CA TRP A 532 0.44 -14.55 12.52
C TRP A 532 1.46 -14.50 11.39
N ILE A 533 2.57 -13.80 11.60
CA ILE A 533 3.60 -13.54 10.59
C ILE A 533 4.96 -13.87 11.17
N GLU A 534 5.64 -14.84 10.63
CA GLU A 534 7.03 -15.13 10.89
C GLU A 534 7.84 -14.69 9.67
N ALA A 535 8.58 -13.58 9.80
CA ALA A 535 9.43 -13.03 8.77
C ALA A 535 10.85 -12.92 9.32
N GLU A 536 11.78 -13.70 8.79
CA GLU A 536 13.10 -13.88 9.41
C GLU A 536 14.24 -13.70 8.41
N ASP A 537 15.37 -13.22 8.91
CA ASP A 537 16.63 -13.24 8.18
C ASP A 537 17.14 -14.69 8.07
N ARG A 538 17.40 -15.14 6.85
CA ARG A 538 17.91 -16.46 6.51
C ARG A 538 19.32 -16.41 5.91
N THR A 539 19.99 -15.27 6.02
CA THR A 539 21.37 -15.09 5.53
C THR A 539 22.30 -16.07 6.22
N PRO A 540 22.97 -16.97 5.50
CA PRO A 540 23.96 -17.87 6.09
C PRO A 540 25.06 -17.07 6.80
N ASP A 541 25.51 -17.56 7.93
CA ASP A 541 26.61 -16.98 8.73
C ASP A 541 26.39 -15.54 9.24
N SER A 542 25.17 -14.97 9.06
CA SER A 542 24.81 -13.68 9.63
C SER A 542 24.57 -13.78 11.14
N SER A 543 24.98 -12.76 11.88
CA SER A 543 24.65 -12.62 13.31
C SER A 543 23.16 -12.43 13.59
N THR A 544 22.38 -12.14 12.54
CA THR A 544 20.93 -11.96 12.57
C THR A 544 20.16 -13.16 12.03
N HIS A 545 20.86 -14.24 11.62
CA HIS A 545 20.25 -15.47 11.12
C HIS A 545 19.18 -16.03 12.07
N GLY A 546 17.99 -16.31 11.55
CA GLY A 546 16.82 -16.80 12.30
C GLY A 546 16.14 -15.76 13.19
N ARG A 547 16.52 -14.48 13.10
CA ARG A 547 15.83 -13.39 13.80
C ARG A 547 14.71 -12.81 12.97
N GLN A 548 13.63 -12.44 13.67
CA GLN A 548 12.51 -11.71 13.07
C GLN A 548 13.01 -10.39 12.45
N LEU A 549 12.54 -10.07 11.26
CA LEU A 549 12.83 -8.79 10.61
C LEU A 549 12.37 -7.62 11.46
N ALA A 550 13.11 -6.51 11.39
CA ALA A 550 12.82 -5.32 12.17
C ALA A 550 11.43 -4.74 11.87
N ARG A 551 10.73 -4.32 12.92
CA ARG A 551 9.41 -3.67 12.85
C ARG A 551 8.32 -4.54 12.18
N VAL A 552 8.47 -5.86 12.24
CA VAL A 552 7.47 -6.84 11.81
C VAL A 552 6.95 -7.60 13.02
N PRO A 553 5.79 -7.23 13.59
CA PRO A 553 5.17 -7.98 14.68
C PRO A 553 4.74 -9.37 14.24
N ARG A 554 4.99 -10.39 15.07
CA ARG A 554 4.52 -11.77 14.80
C ARG A 554 3.00 -11.91 14.88
N HIS A 555 2.35 -11.08 15.68
CA HIS A 555 0.92 -11.14 15.93
C HIS A 555 0.29 -9.76 15.71
N LEU A 556 -0.70 -9.70 14.86
CA LEU A 556 -1.51 -8.52 14.60
C LEU A 556 -2.98 -8.94 14.73
N ALA A 557 -3.80 -8.10 15.33
CA ALA A 557 -5.24 -8.31 15.37
C ALA A 557 -5.99 -6.98 15.30
N ASN A 558 -7.13 -7.00 14.63
CA ASN A 558 -8.11 -5.93 14.63
C ASN A 558 -9.48 -6.54 14.90
N ALA A 559 -10.30 -5.83 15.64
CA ALA A 559 -11.71 -6.17 15.85
C ALA A 559 -12.52 -4.88 15.96
N GLU A 560 -13.71 -4.87 15.40
CA GLU A 560 -14.68 -3.80 15.56
C GLU A 560 -16.05 -4.42 15.79
N ALA A 561 -16.84 -3.87 16.70
CA ALA A 561 -18.22 -4.27 16.93
C ALA A 561 -19.09 -3.04 17.18
N GLY A 562 -20.33 -3.08 16.73
CA GLY A 562 -21.20 -1.93 16.83
C GLY A 562 -22.65 -2.21 16.50
N VAL A 563 -23.39 -1.12 16.38
CA VAL A 563 -24.82 -1.11 16.12
C VAL A 563 -25.15 -0.14 14.97
N ASP A 564 -26.03 -0.58 14.07
CA ASP A 564 -26.67 0.21 13.04
C ASP A 564 -28.15 0.38 13.40
N LEU A 565 -28.50 1.52 14.01
CA LEU A 565 -29.86 1.75 14.50
C LEU A 565 -30.81 2.21 13.36
N PRO A 566 -32.12 1.93 13.45
CA PRO A 566 -33.10 2.37 12.44
C PRO A 566 -33.16 3.90 12.26
N SER A 567 -32.69 4.68 13.25
CA SER A 567 -32.54 6.14 13.14
C SER A 567 -31.40 6.57 12.22
N GLY A 568 -30.64 5.62 11.66
CA GLY A 568 -29.42 5.87 10.90
C GLY A 568 -28.17 6.10 11.77
N LEU A 569 -28.32 6.18 13.09
CA LEU A 569 -27.15 6.26 13.98
C LEU A 569 -26.38 4.94 13.93
N ARG A 570 -25.11 5.02 13.55
CA ARG A 570 -24.12 3.96 13.69
C ARG A 570 -23.17 4.30 14.83
N ALA A 571 -22.89 3.34 15.70
CA ALA A 571 -21.88 3.49 16.75
C ALA A 571 -21.07 2.20 16.88
N SER A 572 -19.77 2.32 17.10
CA SER A 572 -18.85 1.18 17.20
C SER A 572 -17.72 1.41 18.19
N VAL A 573 -17.16 0.31 18.64
CA VAL A 573 -15.89 0.25 19.38
C VAL A 573 -14.95 -0.67 18.61
N ALA A 574 -13.74 -0.21 18.40
CA ALA A 574 -12.69 -0.98 17.73
C ALA A 574 -11.52 -1.24 18.68
N ALA A 575 -10.85 -2.37 18.48
CA ALA A 575 -9.64 -2.75 19.18
C ALA A 575 -8.56 -3.15 18.18
N ARG A 576 -7.32 -2.70 18.38
CA ARG A 576 -6.16 -3.09 17.59
C ARG A 576 -5.05 -3.59 18.51
N TYR A 577 -4.50 -4.73 18.18
CA TYR A 577 -3.34 -5.32 18.83
C TYR A 577 -2.15 -5.37 17.87
N SER A 578 -1.00 -4.95 18.36
CA SER A 578 0.30 -5.18 17.71
C SER A 578 1.21 -5.88 18.70
N GLY A 579 1.69 -7.05 18.32
CA GLY A 579 2.62 -7.85 19.12
C GLY A 579 4.00 -7.18 19.21
N ARG A 580 4.77 -7.63 20.19
CA ARG A 580 6.15 -7.21 20.39
C ARG A 580 7.00 -7.43 19.15
N THR A 581 7.89 -6.47 18.87
CA THR A 581 8.88 -6.54 17.78
C THR A 581 10.19 -5.89 18.19
N PHE A 582 11.11 -5.74 17.23
CA PHE A 582 12.38 -5.05 17.42
C PHE A 582 12.53 -3.91 16.42
N ASP A 583 13.18 -2.84 16.82
CA ASP A 583 13.41 -1.67 15.96
C ASP A 583 14.56 -1.87 14.96
N SER A 584 15.47 -2.77 15.26
CA SER A 584 16.65 -3.07 14.45
C SER A 584 16.83 -4.57 14.21
N ALA A 585 17.49 -4.92 13.12
CA ALA A 585 17.83 -6.31 12.78
C ALA A 585 18.71 -6.97 13.85
N SER A 586 19.53 -6.21 14.61
CA SER A 586 20.33 -6.74 15.72
C SER A 586 19.49 -7.32 16.85
N GLY A 587 18.18 -7.00 16.91
CA GLY A 587 17.27 -7.47 17.95
C GLY A 587 17.55 -6.91 19.35
N THR A 588 18.32 -5.83 19.46
CA THR A 588 18.69 -5.21 20.74
C THR A 588 17.71 -4.15 21.21
N ALA A 589 17.13 -3.39 20.26
CA ALA A 589 16.13 -2.36 20.53
C ALA A 589 14.72 -2.98 20.44
N ARG A 590 14.13 -3.28 21.60
CA ARG A 590 12.80 -3.89 21.70
C ARG A 590 11.71 -2.84 21.65
N LEU A 591 10.63 -3.13 20.90
CA LEU A 591 9.36 -2.43 20.91
C LEU A 591 8.30 -3.33 21.56
N ASP A 592 7.66 -2.84 22.62
CA ASP A 592 6.66 -3.60 23.37
C ASP A 592 5.35 -3.75 22.60
N ASP A 593 4.61 -4.77 22.94
CA ASP A 593 3.25 -4.96 22.44
C ASP A 593 2.27 -3.96 23.04
N TYR A 594 1.20 -3.69 22.28
CA TYR A 594 0.18 -2.76 22.72
C TYR A 594 -1.21 -3.09 22.18
N TRP A 595 -2.22 -2.67 22.96
CA TRP A 595 -3.62 -2.59 22.56
C TRP A 595 -4.03 -1.13 22.45
N LEU A 596 -4.75 -0.80 21.39
CA LEU A 596 -5.43 0.48 21.21
C LEU A 596 -6.92 0.22 21.08
N PHE A 597 -7.72 1.08 21.70
CA PHE A 597 -9.17 1.02 21.62
C PHE A 597 -9.70 2.36 21.11
N ASP A 598 -10.63 2.31 20.17
CA ASP A 598 -11.25 3.49 19.57
C ASP A 598 -12.76 3.38 19.69
N ALA A 599 -13.45 4.52 19.75
CA ALA A 599 -14.90 4.60 19.65
C ALA A 599 -15.28 5.55 18.51
N ARG A 600 -16.29 5.19 17.74
CA ARG A 600 -16.78 5.96 16.60
C ARG A 600 -18.29 6.06 16.63
N ALA A 601 -18.81 7.20 16.15
CA ALA A 601 -20.23 7.39 15.91
C ALA A 601 -20.42 8.22 14.64
N GLN A 602 -21.49 7.94 13.90
CA GLN A 602 -21.93 8.73 12.78
C GLN A 602 -23.47 8.76 12.75
N TRP A 603 -24.00 9.92 12.42
CA TRP A 603 -25.43 10.16 12.45
C TRP A 603 -25.85 11.02 11.25
N PRO A 604 -26.71 10.49 10.36
CA PRO A 604 -27.33 11.28 9.30
C PRO A 604 -28.33 12.25 9.91
N VAL A 605 -28.06 13.55 9.79
CA VAL A 605 -28.98 14.61 10.25
C VAL A 605 -30.04 14.87 9.18
N THR A 606 -29.66 14.76 7.93
CA THR A 606 -30.55 14.80 6.75
C THR A 606 -30.03 13.81 5.71
N ASP A 607 -30.78 13.58 4.64
CA ASP A 607 -30.37 12.69 3.53
C ASP A 607 -29.02 13.09 2.90
N GLY A 608 -28.60 14.34 3.02
CA GLY A 608 -27.35 14.83 2.43
C GLY A 608 -26.29 15.25 3.47
N VAL A 609 -26.56 15.19 4.78
CA VAL A 609 -25.65 15.68 5.83
C VAL A 609 -25.48 14.65 6.93
N MET A 610 -24.24 14.25 7.19
CA MET A 610 -23.84 13.33 8.24
C MET A 610 -22.90 14.01 9.23
N LEU A 611 -23.18 13.87 10.51
CA LEU A 611 -22.25 14.19 11.58
C LEU A 611 -21.43 12.94 11.92
N GLN A 612 -20.17 13.12 12.21
CA GLN A 612 -19.27 12.04 12.62
C GLN A 612 -18.42 12.47 13.80
N GLY A 613 -18.11 11.52 14.66
CA GLY A 613 -17.20 11.76 15.79
C GLY A 613 -16.46 10.49 16.15
N ARG A 614 -15.23 10.64 16.59
CA ARG A 614 -14.43 9.53 17.09
C ARG A 614 -13.50 9.94 18.20
N VAL A 615 -13.17 8.95 19.00
CA VAL A 615 -12.07 8.99 19.97
C VAL A 615 -11.14 7.87 19.65
N GLU A 616 -9.88 8.17 19.41
CA GLU A 616 -8.81 7.20 19.15
C GLU A 616 -7.97 7.03 20.42
N ASN A 617 -7.42 5.83 20.60
CA ASN A 617 -6.65 5.46 21.79
C ASN A 617 -7.35 5.82 23.10
N LEU A 618 -8.58 5.33 23.31
CA LEU A 618 -9.43 5.60 24.49
C LEU A 618 -8.71 5.43 25.83
N ALA A 619 -7.80 4.45 25.91
CA ALA A 619 -7.06 4.13 27.12
C ALA A 619 -5.84 5.05 27.35
N ASP A 620 -5.58 5.99 26.45
CA ASP A 620 -4.39 6.85 26.48
C ASP A 620 -3.07 6.06 26.60
N LYS A 621 -3.00 4.93 25.88
CA LYS A 621 -1.85 4.03 25.92
C LYS A 621 -0.64 4.70 25.27
N ALA A 622 0.45 4.85 26.01
CA ALA A 622 1.74 5.19 25.42
C ALA A 622 2.31 3.97 24.70
N TYR A 623 2.72 4.13 23.45
CA TYR A 623 3.29 3.08 22.62
C TYR A 623 4.28 3.66 21.60
N GLN A 624 5.04 2.80 20.94
CA GLN A 624 5.96 3.18 19.86
C GLN A 624 5.84 2.18 18.70
N THR A 625 5.88 2.69 17.48
CA THR A 625 5.96 1.89 16.25
C THR A 625 7.37 1.92 15.63
N ALA A 626 8.19 2.86 16.08
CA ALA A 626 9.61 3.01 15.77
C ALA A 626 10.33 3.46 17.05
N GLY A 627 11.51 2.89 17.31
CA GLY A 627 12.27 3.13 18.54
C GLY A 627 12.69 4.59 18.69
N GLY A 628 12.39 5.18 19.85
CA GLY A 628 12.73 6.57 20.16
C GLY A 628 11.79 7.62 19.57
N TYR A 629 10.73 7.21 18.85
CA TYR A 629 9.73 8.12 18.28
C TYR A 629 8.41 8.07 19.06
N GLY A 630 7.76 9.24 19.16
CA GLY A 630 6.45 9.40 19.79
C GLY A 630 5.32 8.77 18.96
N ALA A 631 4.21 8.52 19.61
CA ALA A 631 2.97 8.16 18.96
C ALA A 631 1.81 8.90 19.63
N LEU A 632 0.74 9.18 18.87
CA LEU A 632 -0.42 9.93 19.37
C LEU A 632 -1.05 9.22 20.57
N GLY A 633 -1.25 9.95 21.66
CA GLY A 633 -2.06 9.56 22.80
C GLY A 633 -3.54 9.53 22.44
N ARG A 634 -4.42 9.73 23.43
CA ARG A 634 -5.86 9.82 23.19
C ARG A 634 -6.21 11.11 22.43
N THR A 635 -6.92 10.95 21.31
CA THR A 635 -7.34 12.07 20.45
C THR A 635 -8.85 12.03 20.22
N PHE A 636 -9.44 13.21 20.01
CA PHE A 636 -10.86 13.43 19.76
C PHE A 636 -11.04 14.15 18.44
N TYR A 637 -12.03 13.74 17.66
CA TYR A 637 -12.35 14.37 16.38
C TYR A 637 -13.87 14.50 16.22
N LEU A 638 -14.31 15.64 15.68
CA LEU A 638 -15.69 15.90 15.28
C LEU A 638 -15.71 16.43 13.86
N GLY A 639 -16.61 15.93 13.05
CA GLY A 639 -16.70 16.29 11.65
C GLY A 639 -18.14 16.31 11.11
N VAL A 640 -18.26 16.96 9.97
CA VAL A 640 -19.46 16.98 9.15
C VAL A 640 -19.12 16.55 7.73
N ARG A 641 -20.01 15.82 7.11
CA ARG A 641 -19.92 15.37 5.73
C ARG A 641 -21.23 15.66 5.01
N SER A 642 -21.15 16.12 3.77
CA SER A 642 -22.31 16.40 2.94
C SER A 642 -22.12 15.92 1.51
N ARG A 643 -23.22 15.51 0.88
CA ARG A 643 -23.34 15.16 -0.54
C ARG A 643 -24.61 15.77 -1.12
N PHE A 644 -24.53 16.28 -2.36
CA PHE A 644 -25.64 16.92 -3.06
C PHE A 644 -25.53 16.80 -4.57
#